data_c64343adb26601f5a2e0623077a37ce5
#
_entry.id   c64343adb26601f5a2e0623077a37ce5
#
_cell.length_a   1.000
_cell.length_b   1.000
_cell.length_c   1.000
_cell.angle_alpha   90.00
_cell.angle_beta   90.00
_cell.angle_gamma   90.00
#
_symmetry.space_group_name_H-M   'P 1'
#
loop_
_entity.id
_entity.type
_entity.pdbx_description
1 polymer ?
#
loop_
_entity_poly.entity_id
_entity_poly.type
_entity_poly.pdbx_seq_one_letter_code
_entity_poly.pdbx_strand_id
1 'polypeptide(L)'
;MKKSTLLIAGLLALGSTSMHADEGMWTLYNLPDAVYEQMVAEGFQLPRNMLYGAPNAISNSVINFSGFCSGVVVSPNGLVFTNHHCGFSAINALSTVEHDYMKDGFYAKSYAEELPSKDLFVSFMKKQEDITPRVNKLIAGKNAEQTEAIIDSLTNHLTDSIKTIDKTLHISVDAFYEGNKYYATTYQDFQDVRLVFTVPKSMGKFGGETDNWMWPRQTSDFSVFRIYADPKTNGPAAYSKDNVPYKPENWAPVSLEGYKDKDFAMTIGYPGSTNRYLSSFGIQQRRDIENTVQVQVRDIKLAIMKKYMDKNEKTRLQYENKYVTSANYWKNSIGMNKCIDSIGLIRQKAEYEAKIQRWLDEKAVKDPAVNVDLKKLSNLYKESAEPALVQAYWNESFWKVSELIQRAFDITRGAIEPQGPKDDESAQYVQFKDNSSDWNLALDKEMTAAMLKNYAEHVPAAYRPEVFNVIKTKFGNNYKKYTDWLYANSKLLVKDHKFYNDENTLNDPGIQLGVELVMLYQQVMTNYVSKIEAIEQEEKKLCEAKVQMEMDMPHYSDANFTMRMSYGQVGGYMIGGFDSNYYTTAESLVEKMKLGKKLEDYKVEPIMMDLMSAKDFGRYADKTTGKMQLCFLTNNDITGGNSGSPMFDGKGRLIGLAFDGNWDSLSSDINFDRKLARCIGVDIRFVLYLMDKWGHADRLLKEINPQ
;
A
#
# COMPACT_ATOMS: atom_id res chain seq x y z
N MET A 1 -47.29 58.60 30.65
CA MET A 1 -45.84 58.58 30.29
C MET A 1 -45.25 57.24 30.73
N LYS A 2 -45.17 56.31 29.85
CA LYS A 2 -44.48 55.04 30.09
C LYS A 2 -43.45 54.86 28.98
N LYS A 3 -42.16 54.86 29.36
CA LYS A 3 -41.03 54.61 28.45
C LYS A 3 -40.95 53.11 28.22
N SER A 4 -41.11 52.71 26.97
CA SER A 4 -40.82 51.34 26.54
C SER A 4 -39.35 51.25 26.10
N THR A 5 -38.59 50.46 26.82
CA THR A 5 -37.19 50.15 26.49
C THR A 5 -37.20 48.97 25.51
N LEU A 6 -36.83 49.19 24.25
CA LEU A 6 -36.58 48.11 23.28
C LEU A 6 -35.23 47.47 23.61
N LEU A 7 -35.29 46.19 24.00
CA LEU A 7 -34.09 45.32 24.05
C LEU A 7 -33.86 44.74 22.65
N ILE A 8 -32.81 45.23 21.98
CA ILE A 8 -32.34 44.56 20.76
C ILE A 8 -31.42 43.41 21.21
N ALA A 9 -31.97 42.20 21.16
CA ALA A 9 -31.21 40.97 21.27
C ALA A 9 -30.53 40.73 19.92
N GLY A 10 -29.23 41.07 19.83
CA GLY A 10 -28.41 40.68 18.71
C GLY A 10 -28.18 39.18 18.74
N LEU A 11 -28.85 38.43 17.88
CA LEU A 11 -28.48 37.08 17.54
C LEU A 11 -27.14 37.16 16.76
N LEU A 12 -26.04 36.93 17.46
CA LEU A 12 -24.80 36.47 16.84
C LEU A 12 -25.07 35.08 16.28
N ALA A 13 -25.47 35.00 15.02
CA ALA A 13 -25.33 33.79 14.24
C ALA A 13 -23.85 33.48 14.10
N LEU A 14 -23.33 32.70 15.04
CA LEU A 14 -22.10 31.96 14.83
C LEU A 14 -22.39 30.98 13.69
N GLY A 15 -22.19 31.42 12.46
CA GLY A 15 -22.02 30.52 11.34
C GLY A 15 -20.85 29.60 11.67
N SER A 16 -21.16 28.39 12.12
CA SER A 16 -20.18 27.32 12.13
C SER A 16 -19.77 27.08 10.69
N THR A 17 -18.75 27.78 10.24
CA THR A 17 -17.93 27.29 9.14
C THR A 17 -17.33 25.98 9.65
N SER A 18 -17.96 24.87 9.30
CA SER A 18 -17.35 23.57 9.47
C SER A 18 -16.06 23.59 8.64
N MET A 19 -14.95 23.97 9.25
CA MET A 19 -13.64 23.75 8.67
C MET A 19 -13.46 22.24 8.49
N HIS A 20 -13.21 21.81 7.26
CA HIS A 20 -13.18 20.41 6.86
C HIS A 20 -11.75 19.87 7.00
N ALA A 21 -11.27 19.65 8.21
CA ALA A 21 -9.87 19.32 8.47
C ALA A 21 -9.59 17.85 8.82
N ASP A 22 -10.60 16.98 8.95
CA ASP A 22 -10.38 15.54 9.18
C ASP A 22 -9.92 14.82 7.89
N GLU A 23 -10.11 15.41 6.73
CA GLU A 23 -9.61 14.90 5.45
C GLU A 23 -8.18 15.37 5.22
N GLY A 24 -7.32 14.47 4.75
CA GLY A 24 -5.98 14.80 4.28
C GLY A 24 -4.87 13.97 4.91
N MET A 25 -3.88 13.72 4.07
CA MET A 25 -2.60 13.09 4.43
C MET A 25 -1.52 14.17 4.39
N TRP A 26 -1.37 14.87 5.51
CA TRP A 26 -0.57 16.09 5.63
C TRP A 26 0.92 15.80 5.73
N THR A 27 1.72 16.61 5.03
CA THR A 27 3.17 16.65 5.26
C THR A 27 3.47 17.31 6.60
N LEU A 28 4.36 16.71 7.39
CA LEU A 28 4.74 17.24 8.71
C LEU A 28 5.65 18.47 8.59
N TYR A 29 6.48 18.50 7.56
CA TYR A 29 7.46 19.57 7.30
C TYR A 29 6.80 20.96 7.21
N ASN A 30 5.68 21.10 6.53
CA ASN A 30 4.97 22.35 6.30
C ASN A 30 3.49 22.25 6.66
N LEU A 31 3.19 21.60 7.78
CA LEU A 31 1.82 21.48 8.29
C LEU A 31 1.17 22.88 8.41
N PRO A 32 0.00 23.15 7.79
CA PRO A 32 -0.68 24.44 7.90
C PRO A 32 -1.08 24.75 9.35
N ASP A 33 -1.01 26.05 9.74
CA ASP A 33 -1.40 26.47 11.09
C ASP A 33 -2.84 26.12 11.44
N ALA A 34 -3.76 26.33 10.49
CA ALA A 34 -5.17 26.00 10.68
C ALA A 34 -5.40 24.50 10.97
N VAL A 35 -4.61 23.61 10.37
CA VAL A 35 -4.65 22.17 10.62
C VAL A 35 -4.17 21.86 12.03
N TYR A 36 -3.04 22.43 12.45
CA TYR A 36 -2.54 22.25 13.81
C TYR A 36 -3.51 22.78 14.87
N GLU A 37 -4.09 23.96 14.65
CA GLU A 37 -5.07 24.57 15.57
C GLU A 37 -6.30 23.67 15.72
N GLN A 38 -6.75 23.05 14.63
CA GLN A 38 -7.87 22.12 14.70
C GLN A 38 -7.49 20.82 15.43
N MET A 39 -6.31 20.27 15.21
CA MET A 39 -5.82 19.11 15.99
C MET A 39 -5.85 19.41 17.50
N VAL A 40 -5.42 20.61 17.91
CA VAL A 40 -5.47 21.05 19.30
C VAL A 40 -6.93 21.15 19.81
N ALA A 41 -7.81 21.71 19.00
CA ALA A 41 -9.25 21.80 19.33
C ALA A 41 -9.91 20.43 19.50
N GLU A 42 -9.44 19.42 18.77
CA GLU A 42 -9.91 18.03 18.82
C GLU A 42 -9.23 17.18 19.90
N GLY A 43 -8.21 17.71 20.58
CA GLY A 43 -7.61 17.05 21.74
C GLY A 43 -6.13 16.74 21.66
N PHE A 44 -5.42 17.21 20.63
CA PHE A 44 -3.96 17.11 20.58
C PHE A 44 -3.32 18.03 21.63
N GLN A 45 -2.37 17.52 22.40
CA GLN A 45 -1.85 18.20 23.60
C GLN A 45 -0.37 18.58 23.54
N LEU A 46 0.34 18.15 22.49
CA LEU A 46 1.79 18.41 22.40
C LEU A 46 2.09 19.67 21.56
N PRO A 47 3.20 20.34 21.83
CA PRO A 47 3.68 21.43 20.98
C PRO A 47 3.94 20.95 19.54
N ARG A 48 3.75 21.82 18.56
CA ARG A 48 3.90 21.52 17.14
C ARG A 48 5.26 20.89 16.76
N ASN A 49 6.34 21.36 17.36
CA ASN A 49 7.68 20.84 17.11
C ASN A 49 7.86 19.39 17.58
N MET A 50 6.98 18.88 18.44
CA MET A 50 6.96 17.47 18.84
C MET A 50 6.35 16.56 17.75
N LEU A 51 5.68 17.11 16.76
CA LEU A 51 5.30 16.35 15.56
C LEU A 51 6.51 16.14 14.64
N TYR A 52 7.27 17.22 14.37
CA TYR A 52 8.42 17.23 13.49
C TYR A 52 9.39 18.36 13.87
N GLY A 53 10.69 18.11 13.77
CA GLY A 53 11.77 19.10 13.95
C GLY A 53 12.44 19.09 15.32
N ALA A 54 11.83 18.59 16.39
CA ALA A 54 12.52 18.36 17.65
C ALA A 54 13.31 17.03 17.63
N PRO A 55 14.43 16.90 18.37
CA PRO A 55 15.17 15.63 18.46
C PRO A 55 14.31 14.45 18.95
N ASN A 56 13.35 14.73 19.82
CA ASN A 56 12.39 13.76 20.33
C ASN A 56 11.00 13.86 19.69
N ALA A 57 10.92 14.39 18.47
CA ALA A 57 9.67 14.46 17.71
C ALA A 57 9.11 13.04 17.43
N ILE A 58 7.79 12.93 17.44
CA ILE A 58 7.07 11.66 17.18
C ILE A 58 7.48 11.06 15.84
N SER A 59 7.65 11.90 14.80
CA SER A 59 8.10 11.47 13.47
C SER A 59 9.39 10.66 13.47
N ASN A 60 10.30 10.91 14.44
CA ASN A 60 11.58 10.19 14.55
C ASN A 60 11.42 8.75 15.04
N SER A 61 10.23 8.36 15.53
CA SER A 61 9.92 6.97 15.89
C SER A 61 9.24 6.20 14.77
N VAL A 62 8.79 6.87 13.70
CA VAL A 62 8.05 6.28 12.58
C VAL A 62 9.00 5.92 11.45
N ILE A 63 8.86 4.73 10.92
CA ILE A 63 9.73 4.20 9.84
C ILE A 63 8.93 3.81 8.61
N ASN A 64 9.56 3.96 7.45
CA ASN A 64 9.16 3.26 6.24
C ASN A 64 9.66 1.81 6.36
N PHE A 65 8.75 0.86 6.22
CA PHE A 65 9.05 -0.56 6.31
C PHE A 65 9.16 -1.13 4.90
N SER A 66 10.41 -1.15 4.39
CA SER A 66 10.80 -1.75 3.11
C SER A 66 10.09 -1.20 1.87
N GLY A 67 9.63 0.06 1.89
CA GLY A 67 9.01 0.72 0.73
C GLY A 67 7.58 0.27 0.41
N PHE A 68 6.91 -0.49 1.29
CA PHE A 68 5.53 -0.94 1.07
C PHE A 68 4.61 -0.87 2.29
N CYS A 69 5.17 -0.72 3.49
CA CYS A 69 4.44 -0.56 4.75
C CYS A 69 5.07 0.51 5.63
N SER A 70 4.46 0.76 6.76
CA SER A 70 4.94 1.60 7.84
C SER A 70 5.26 0.78 9.08
N GLY A 71 5.95 1.37 10.03
CA GLY A 71 6.20 0.79 11.34
C GLY A 71 6.56 1.84 12.37
N VAL A 72 6.70 1.41 13.61
CA VAL A 72 7.05 2.30 14.73
C VAL A 72 8.07 1.66 15.66
N VAL A 73 9.09 2.42 16.02
CA VAL A 73 10.05 2.03 17.04
C VAL A 73 9.43 2.25 18.42
N VAL A 74 9.44 1.21 19.27
CA VAL A 74 8.74 1.21 20.57
C VAL A 74 9.67 0.97 21.76
N SER A 75 10.99 0.96 21.53
CA SER A 75 11.96 0.74 22.63
C SER A 75 13.28 1.44 22.38
N PRO A 76 14.08 1.67 23.46
CA PRO A 76 15.42 2.22 23.34
C PRO A 76 16.43 1.27 22.69
N ASN A 77 16.02 0.06 22.30
CA ASN A 77 16.87 -0.94 21.65
C ASN A 77 16.35 -1.32 20.25
N GLY A 78 15.70 -0.39 19.54
CA GLY A 78 15.32 -0.54 18.15
C GLY A 78 14.24 -1.60 17.89
N LEU A 79 13.39 -1.91 18.89
CA LEU A 79 12.25 -2.80 18.68
C LEU A 79 11.18 -2.10 17.87
N VAL A 80 10.69 -2.77 16.83
CA VAL A 80 9.75 -2.22 15.84
C VAL A 80 8.44 -3.00 15.88
N PHE A 81 7.32 -2.29 15.93
CA PHE A 81 6.00 -2.85 15.63
C PHE A 81 5.59 -2.50 14.21
N THR A 82 5.06 -3.48 13.50
CA THR A 82 4.37 -3.34 12.22
C THR A 82 3.26 -4.38 12.13
N ASN A 83 2.53 -4.44 11.02
CA ASN A 83 1.49 -5.46 10.86
C ASN A 83 2.06 -6.85 10.57
N HIS A 84 1.27 -7.88 10.84
CA HIS A 84 1.57 -9.27 10.49
C HIS A 84 1.66 -9.42 8.96
N HIS A 85 0.71 -8.82 8.23
CA HIS A 85 0.72 -8.88 6.77
C HIS A 85 1.91 -8.13 6.15
N CYS A 86 2.46 -7.10 6.80
CA CYS A 86 3.72 -6.46 6.39
C CYS A 86 4.93 -7.38 6.56
N GLY A 87 4.95 -8.15 7.65
CA GLY A 87 5.99 -9.15 7.92
C GLY A 87 5.82 -10.47 7.17
N PHE A 88 4.68 -10.68 6.49
CA PHE A 88 4.26 -11.97 5.96
C PHE A 88 5.31 -12.66 5.09
N SER A 89 5.85 -11.95 4.10
CA SER A 89 6.86 -12.50 3.19
C SER A 89 8.15 -12.89 3.92
N ALA A 90 8.59 -12.08 4.87
CA ALA A 90 9.78 -12.36 5.67
C ALA A 90 9.57 -13.57 6.60
N ILE A 91 8.42 -13.63 7.29
CA ILE A 91 8.06 -14.76 8.16
C ILE A 91 7.98 -16.06 7.33
N ASN A 92 7.34 -16.00 6.16
CA ASN A 92 7.23 -17.14 5.26
C ASN A 92 8.59 -17.61 4.73
N ALA A 93 9.50 -16.68 4.37
CA ALA A 93 10.84 -17.00 3.89
C ALA A 93 11.74 -17.60 4.99
N LEU A 94 11.47 -17.29 6.24
CA LEU A 94 12.15 -17.87 7.42
C LEU A 94 11.56 -19.21 7.84
N SER A 95 10.36 -19.55 7.38
CA SER A 95 9.66 -20.79 7.73
C SER A 95 10.22 -21.98 6.94
N THR A 96 10.30 -23.14 7.60
CA THR A 96 10.66 -24.44 7.02
C THR A 96 9.61 -25.48 7.37
N VAL A 97 9.73 -26.68 6.86
CA VAL A 97 8.82 -27.79 7.23
C VAL A 97 8.95 -28.15 8.71
N GLU A 98 10.17 -28.02 9.28
CA GLU A 98 10.47 -28.30 10.68
C GLU A 98 10.12 -27.13 11.62
N HIS A 99 10.10 -25.92 11.08
CA HIS A 99 9.85 -24.65 11.80
C HIS A 99 8.92 -23.77 10.98
N ASP A 100 7.62 -24.04 11.05
CA ASP A 100 6.60 -23.26 10.33
C ASP A 100 6.15 -22.05 11.19
N TYR A 101 6.94 -20.97 11.13
CA TYR A 101 6.64 -19.74 11.87
C TYR A 101 5.35 -19.05 11.46
N MET A 102 4.88 -19.29 10.22
CA MET A 102 3.57 -18.83 9.79
C MET A 102 2.44 -19.54 10.54
N LYS A 103 2.57 -20.83 10.76
CA LYS A 103 1.56 -21.66 11.41
C LYS A 103 1.66 -21.59 12.93
N ASP A 104 2.88 -21.71 13.45
CA ASP A 104 3.11 -21.92 14.87
C ASP A 104 3.40 -20.61 15.64
N GLY A 105 3.64 -19.50 14.90
CA GLY A 105 4.16 -18.27 15.47
C GLY A 105 5.64 -18.38 15.84
N PHE A 106 6.21 -17.30 16.35
CA PHE A 106 7.63 -17.24 16.74
C PHE A 106 7.87 -16.25 17.88
N TYR A 107 8.79 -16.59 18.77
CA TYR A 107 9.34 -15.68 19.76
C TYR A 107 10.82 -15.98 20.03
N ALA A 108 11.69 -14.99 19.78
CA ALA A 108 13.10 -15.02 20.11
C ALA A 108 13.32 -14.71 21.61
N LYS A 109 13.76 -15.68 22.39
CA LYS A 109 14.00 -15.53 23.84
C LYS A 109 15.24 -14.70 24.17
N SER A 110 16.13 -14.54 23.20
CA SER A 110 17.37 -13.76 23.32
C SER A 110 17.68 -13.04 21.99
N TYR A 111 18.60 -12.07 22.03
CA TYR A 111 19.09 -11.41 20.78
C TYR A 111 19.73 -12.39 19.79
N ALA A 112 20.34 -13.46 20.29
CA ALA A 112 20.97 -14.47 19.44
C ALA A 112 19.97 -15.33 18.67
N GLU A 113 18.72 -15.40 19.11
CA GLU A 113 17.65 -16.14 18.45
C GLU A 113 16.85 -15.27 17.49
N GLU A 114 17.07 -13.95 17.45
CA GLU A 114 16.38 -13.04 16.52
C GLU A 114 16.82 -13.34 15.08
N LEU A 115 15.86 -13.61 14.19
CA LEU A 115 16.09 -14.16 12.86
C LEU A 115 16.32 -13.06 11.81
N PRO A 116 17.46 -13.01 11.13
CA PRO A 116 17.76 -11.99 10.12
C PRO A 116 16.87 -12.17 8.88
N SER A 117 16.25 -11.10 8.44
CA SER A 117 15.39 -11.05 7.25
C SER A 117 16.14 -10.37 6.11
N LYS A 118 16.63 -11.16 5.16
CA LYS A 118 17.62 -10.72 4.12
C LYS A 118 17.12 -9.61 3.21
N ASP A 119 15.81 -9.55 2.95
CA ASP A 119 15.22 -8.64 1.97
C ASP A 119 14.46 -7.48 2.61
N LEU A 120 14.56 -7.33 3.95
CA LEU A 120 13.97 -6.21 4.65
C LEU A 120 15.00 -5.11 4.93
N PHE A 121 14.50 -3.89 4.83
CA PHE A 121 15.18 -2.71 5.34
C PHE A 121 14.15 -1.78 6.00
N VAL A 122 14.63 -0.83 6.77
CA VAL A 122 13.79 0.24 7.30
C VAL A 122 14.44 1.58 7.06
N SER A 123 13.63 2.59 6.70
CA SER A 123 14.12 3.93 6.42
C SER A 123 13.57 4.94 7.43
N PHE A 124 14.45 5.75 8.00
CA PHE A 124 14.10 6.91 8.81
C PHE A 124 14.16 8.17 7.95
N MET A 125 13.08 8.95 7.94
CA MET A 125 13.11 10.30 7.38
C MET A 125 13.89 11.20 8.33
N LYS A 126 14.95 11.85 7.84
CA LYS A 126 15.78 12.80 8.60
C LYS A 126 15.39 14.25 8.35
N LYS A 127 15.04 14.60 7.11
CA LYS A 127 14.71 15.96 6.72
C LYS A 127 13.87 15.99 5.46
N GLN A 128 13.00 16.98 5.32
CA GLN A 128 12.29 17.28 4.08
C GLN A 128 12.40 18.80 3.79
N GLU A 129 12.55 19.15 2.49
CA GLU A 129 12.73 20.54 2.04
C GLU A 129 11.96 20.77 0.72
N ASP A 130 11.37 21.95 0.58
CA ASP A 130 10.78 22.40 -0.68
C ASP A 130 11.90 22.87 -1.64
N ILE A 131 12.05 22.18 -2.76
CA ILE A 131 13.01 22.51 -3.82
C ILE A 131 12.31 22.87 -5.13
N THR A 132 11.00 23.15 -5.10
CA THR A 132 10.18 23.49 -6.26
C THR A 132 10.80 24.57 -7.17
N PRO A 133 11.31 25.71 -6.66
CA PRO A 133 11.92 26.73 -7.53
C PRO A 133 13.14 26.22 -8.30
N ARG A 134 13.92 25.33 -7.67
CA ARG A 134 15.11 24.72 -8.30
C ARG A 134 14.71 23.75 -9.40
N VAL A 135 13.73 22.86 -9.12
CA VAL A 135 13.26 21.88 -10.09
C VAL A 135 12.59 22.58 -11.28
N ASN A 136 11.66 23.52 -11.02
CA ASN A 136 10.95 24.24 -12.07
C ASN A 136 11.91 24.96 -13.04
N LYS A 137 13.03 25.50 -12.54
CA LYS A 137 14.05 26.11 -13.41
C LYS A 137 14.73 25.09 -14.33
N LEU A 138 14.92 23.86 -13.88
CA LEU A 138 15.60 22.80 -14.63
C LEU A 138 14.69 22.17 -15.68
N ILE A 139 13.40 21.99 -15.37
CA ILE A 139 12.43 21.31 -16.22
C ILE A 139 11.67 22.24 -17.16
N ALA A 140 11.91 23.55 -17.10
CA ALA A 140 11.22 24.52 -17.96
C ALA A 140 11.36 24.17 -19.45
N GLY A 141 10.24 23.98 -20.15
CA GLY A 141 10.19 23.63 -21.57
C GLY A 141 10.62 22.19 -21.89
N LYS A 142 10.67 21.30 -20.91
CA LYS A 142 10.99 19.88 -21.08
C LYS A 142 9.71 19.04 -21.22
N ASN A 143 9.79 17.93 -21.96
CA ASN A 143 8.75 16.92 -22.01
C ASN A 143 8.82 16.00 -20.77
N ALA A 144 7.90 15.05 -20.62
CA ALA A 144 7.81 14.16 -19.46
C ALA A 144 9.09 13.33 -19.29
N GLU A 145 9.59 12.66 -20.34
CA GLU A 145 10.80 11.85 -20.32
C GLU A 145 12.04 12.67 -19.90
N GLN A 146 12.20 13.87 -20.47
CA GLN A 146 13.29 14.78 -20.11
C GLN A 146 13.17 15.27 -18.66
N THR A 147 11.93 15.48 -18.19
CA THR A 147 11.66 15.91 -16.82
C THR A 147 12.06 14.82 -15.84
N GLU A 148 11.68 13.57 -16.08
CA GLU A 148 12.04 12.41 -15.28
C GLU A 148 13.56 12.26 -15.21
N ALA A 149 14.24 12.25 -16.36
CA ALA A 149 15.71 12.14 -16.41
C ALA A 149 16.43 13.27 -15.65
N ILE A 150 15.89 14.49 -15.68
CA ILE A 150 16.43 15.62 -14.92
C ILE A 150 16.23 15.43 -13.42
N ILE A 151 15.06 14.96 -13.00
CA ILE A 151 14.76 14.68 -11.58
C ILE A 151 15.66 13.57 -11.05
N ASP A 152 15.85 12.50 -11.81
CA ASP A 152 16.77 11.40 -11.47
C ASP A 152 18.22 11.88 -11.34
N SER A 153 18.67 12.69 -12.30
CA SER A 153 20.02 13.28 -12.27
C SER A 153 20.19 14.20 -11.05
N LEU A 154 19.19 14.99 -10.73
CA LEU A 154 19.18 15.89 -9.56
C LEU A 154 19.19 15.06 -8.26
N THR A 155 18.39 14.02 -8.17
CA THR A 155 18.32 13.08 -7.04
C THR A 155 19.68 12.44 -6.77
N ASN A 156 20.32 11.92 -7.82
CA ASN A 156 21.65 11.35 -7.73
C ASN A 156 22.70 12.38 -7.28
N HIS A 157 22.68 13.58 -7.86
CA HIS A 157 23.61 14.66 -7.48
C HIS A 157 23.43 15.08 -6.01
N LEU A 158 22.19 15.21 -5.54
CA LEU A 158 21.89 15.53 -4.14
C LEU A 158 22.33 14.43 -3.19
N THR A 159 22.09 13.16 -3.59
CA THR A 159 22.52 11.98 -2.84
C THR A 159 24.05 11.89 -2.76
N ASP A 160 24.77 12.12 -3.85
CA ASP A 160 26.23 12.14 -3.84
C ASP A 160 26.76 13.28 -2.95
N SER A 161 26.13 14.43 -3.00
CA SER A 161 26.48 15.56 -2.13
C SER A 161 26.31 15.23 -0.65
N ILE A 162 25.15 14.67 -0.24
CA ILE A 162 24.92 14.35 1.18
C ILE A 162 25.82 13.23 1.69
N LYS A 163 26.19 12.26 0.83
CA LYS A 163 27.13 11.20 1.15
C LYS A 163 28.55 11.68 1.44
N THR A 164 28.92 12.89 1.05
CA THR A 164 30.18 13.50 1.47
C THR A 164 30.19 13.85 2.95
N ILE A 165 29.00 14.07 3.54
CA ILE A 165 28.81 14.41 4.95
C ILE A 165 28.57 13.13 5.75
N ASP A 166 27.62 12.30 5.30
CA ASP A 166 27.28 11.00 5.90
C ASP A 166 26.96 9.99 4.79
N LYS A 167 27.80 8.96 4.66
CA LYS A 167 27.69 7.92 3.62
C LYS A 167 26.43 7.05 3.76
N THR A 168 25.74 7.11 4.89
CA THR A 168 24.54 6.33 5.17
C THR A 168 23.24 7.02 4.75
N LEU A 169 23.36 8.28 4.29
CA LEU A 169 22.20 9.07 3.86
C LEU A 169 22.01 9.00 2.35
N HIS A 170 20.74 9.09 1.94
CA HIS A 170 20.36 9.32 0.56
C HIS A 170 19.18 10.30 0.48
N ILE A 171 18.95 10.87 -0.71
CA ILE A 171 17.87 11.82 -0.95
C ILE A 171 16.95 11.27 -2.03
N SER A 172 15.63 11.39 -1.81
CA SER A 172 14.61 11.26 -2.84
C SER A 172 14.05 12.64 -3.19
N VAL A 173 13.77 12.87 -4.47
CA VAL A 173 13.07 14.06 -4.96
C VAL A 173 11.70 13.63 -5.47
N ASP A 174 10.65 14.02 -4.76
CA ASP A 174 9.31 13.54 -5.01
C ASP A 174 8.39 14.69 -5.50
N ALA A 175 7.51 14.37 -6.45
CA ALA A 175 6.48 15.27 -6.93
C ALA A 175 5.30 15.31 -5.96
N PHE A 176 4.76 16.51 -5.76
CA PHE A 176 3.58 16.82 -4.96
C PHE A 176 2.60 17.66 -5.78
N TYR A 177 1.30 17.57 -5.45
CA TYR A 177 0.24 18.33 -6.15
C TYR A 177 0.31 18.15 -7.67
N GLU A 178 0.29 16.91 -8.13
CA GLU A 178 0.39 16.55 -9.56
C GLU A 178 1.64 17.13 -10.25
N GLY A 179 2.76 17.24 -9.51
CA GLY A 179 4.00 17.83 -10.04
C GLY A 179 4.01 19.36 -10.08
N ASN A 180 3.10 20.04 -9.39
CA ASN A 180 3.17 21.49 -9.18
C ASN A 180 4.19 21.88 -8.10
N LYS A 181 4.55 20.95 -7.20
CA LYS A 181 5.61 21.11 -6.20
C LYS A 181 6.55 19.93 -6.18
N TYR A 182 7.77 20.15 -5.67
CA TYR A 182 8.80 19.12 -5.53
C TYR A 182 9.51 19.26 -4.20
N TYR A 183 9.57 18.16 -3.44
CA TYR A 183 10.27 18.12 -2.16
C TYR A 183 11.44 17.14 -2.22
N ALA A 184 12.56 17.53 -1.62
CA ALA A 184 13.70 16.65 -1.38
C ALA A 184 13.60 16.09 0.04
N THR A 185 13.59 14.77 0.16
CA THR A 185 13.52 14.07 1.44
C THR A 185 14.79 13.28 1.68
N THR A 186 15.46 13.53 2.81
CA THR A 186 16.67 12.80 3.22
C THR A 186 16.27 11.60 4.08
N TYR A 187 16.78 10.43 3.74
CA TYR A 187 16.55 9.17 4.42
C TYR A 187 17.84 8.52 4.91
N GLN A 188 17.70 7.66 5.93
CA GLN A 188 18.73 6.76 6.41
C GLN A 188 18.16 5.35 6.50
N ASP A 189 18.79 4.39 5.78
CA ASP A 189 18.32 3.02 5.66
C ASP A 189 19.13 2.05 6.50
N PHE A 190 18.45 1.23 7.30
CA PHE A 190 19.02 0.12 8.04
C PHE A 190 18.64 -1.20 7.39
N GLN A 191 19.63 -2.02 7.05
CA GLN A 191 19.47 -3.28 6.31
C GLN A 191 19.50 -4.53 7.20
N ASP A 192 20.00 -4.45 8.43
CA ASP A 192 19.94 -5.58 9.37
C ASP A 192 18.68 -5.48 10.22
N VAL A 193 17.60 -6.07 9.70
CA VAL A 193 16.29 -6.15 10.35
C VAL A 193 15.99 -7.61 10.66
N ARG A 194 15.64 -7.90 11.93
CA ARG A 194 15.45 -9.28 12.39
C ARG A 194 14.07 -9.49 12.98
N LEU A 195 13.45 -10.65 12.65
CA LEU A 195 12.19 -11.08 13.25
C LEU A 195 12.41 -11.43 14.72
N VAL A 196 11.58 -10.86 15.59
CA VAL A 196 11.62 -11.05 17.06
C VAL A 196 10.41 -11.80 17.56
N PHE A 197 9.21 -11.46 17.05
CA PHE A 197 7.96 -12.05 17.49
C PHE A 197 6.91 -12.01 16.39
N THR A 198 6.16 -13.08 16.25
CA THR A 198 4.93 -13.11 15.46
C THR A 198 3.93 -14.11 16.03
N VAL A 199 2.65 -13.77 15.99
CA VAL A 199 1.58 -14.73 16.31
C VAL A 199 1.38 -15.70 15.15
N PRO A 200 0.73 -16.86 15.35
CA PRO A 200 0.27 -17.70 14.25
C PRO A 200 -0.59 -16.92 13.26
N LYS A 201 -0.48 -17.24 11.97
CA LYS A 201 -1.29 -16.64 10.90
C LYS A 201 -2.80 -16.70 11.21
N SER A 202 -3.26 -17.76 11.85
CA SER A 202 -4.67 -17.93 12.28
C SER A 202 -5.17 -16.77 13.15
N MET A 203 -4.27 -16.09 13.86
CA MET A 203 -4.55 -14.90 14.66
C MET A 203 -4.09 -13.62 13.97
N GLY A 204 -2.91 -13.61 13.34
CA GLY A 204 -2.36 -12.46 12.61
C GLY A 204 -3.16 -12.07 11.37
N LYS A 205 -3.87 -13.04 10.78
CA LYS A 205 -4.82 -12.84 9.66
C LYS A 205 -6.17 -13.49 9.96
N PHE A 206 -6.67 -13.38 11.19
CA PHE A 206 -7.96 -13.94 11.55
C PHE A 206 -9.09 -13.31 10.73
N GLY A 207 -9.97 -14.15 10.18
CA GLY A 207 -11.03 -13.73 9.26
C GLY A 207 -10.61 -13.78 7.79
N GLY A 208 -9.33 -14.02 7.50
CA GLY A 208 -8.81 -14.26 6.15
C GLY A 208 -9.30 -13.25 5.11
N GLU A 209 -9.73 -13.75 3.95
CA GLU A 209 -10.33 -12.92 2.90
C GLU A 209 -11.82 -12.61 3.17
N THR A 210 -12.48 -13.38 4.03
CA THR A 210 -13.89 -13.12 4.42
C THR A 210 -14.05 -11.76 5.07
N ASP A 211 -13.18 -11.44 6.04
CA ASP A 211 -13.23 -10.19 6.78
C ASP A 211 -12.36 -9.06 6.17
N ASN A 212 -11.58 -9.31 5.13
CA ASN A 212 -10.74 -8.30 4.49
C ASN A 212 -11.58 -7.11 3.99
N TRP A 213 -11.18 -5.88 4.32
CA TRP A 213 -11.93 -4.63 4.07
C TRP A 213 -13.30 -4.57 4.75
N MET A 214 -13.53 -5.38 5.78
CA MET A 214 -14.83 -5.42 6.45
C MET A 214 -14.72 -4.98 7.91
N TRP A 215 -15.82 -4.49 8.46
CA TRP A 215 -16.01 -4.28 9.88
C TRP A 215 -17.26 -5.04 10.32
N PRO A 216 -17.29 -5.68 11.51
CA PRO A 216 -16.28 -5.67 12.58
C PRO A 216 -15.11 -6.66 12.37
N ARG A 217 -13.89 -6.26 12.80
CA ARG A 217 -12.64 -7.03 12.73
C ARG A 217 -12.20 -7.51 14.10
N GLN A 218 -11.55 -8.68 14.17
CA GLN A 218 -10.99 -9.26 15.40
C GLN A 218 -9.61 -9.87 15.18
N THR A 219 -8.88 -9.41 14.18
CA THR A 219 -7.53 -9.89 13.86
C THR A 219 -6.47 -9.25 14.78
N SER A 220 -5.42 -9.98 15.07
CA SER A 220 -4.23 -9.48 15.76
C SER A 220 -3.11 -9.20 14.73
N ASP A 221 -3.38 -8.28 13.80
CA ASP A 221 -2.50 -8.00 12.68
C ASP A 221 -1.27 -7.20 13.13
N PHE A 222 -0.32 -7.89 13.78
CA PHE A 222 0.97 -7.34 14.17
C PHE A 222 2.10 -8.34 14.07
N SER A 223 3.30 -7.83 13.86
CA SER A 223 4.57 -8.54 13.98
C SER A 223 5.64 -7.62 14.57
N VAL A 224 6.66 -8.20 15.17
CA VAL A 224 7.71 -7.47 15.87
C VAL A 224 9.05 -7.79 15.25
N PHE A 225 9.76 -6.75 14.86
CA PHE A 225 11.12 -6.81 14.35
C PHE A 225 12.07 -6.01 15.23
N ARG A 226 13.36 -6.13 14.97
CA ARG A 226 14.38 -5.29 15.59
C ARG A 226 15.38 -4.82 14.55
N ILE A 227 15.74 -3.55 14.65
CA ILE A 227 16.80 -2.93 13.88
C ILE A 227 18.12 -3.20 14.58
N TYR A 228 19.12 -3.61 13.79
CA TYR A 228 20.48 -3.80 14.23
C TYR A 228 21.42 -2.79 13.54
N ALA A 229 22.49 -2.42 14.24
CA ALA A 229 23.40 -1.37 13.83
C ALA A 229 24.87 -1.81 14.07
N ASP A 230 25.78 -1.11 13.42
CA ASP A 230 27.20 -1.24 13.68
C ASP A 230 27.54 -0.90 15.13
N PRO A 231 28.29 -1.74 15.86
CA PRO A 231 28.53 -1.56 17.31
C PRO A 231 29.38 -0.33 17.65
N LYS A 232 30.11 0.25 16.67
CA LYS A 232 31.00 1.39 16.91
C LYS A 232 30.32 2.71 16.60
N THR A 233 29.47 2.75 15.56
CA THR A 233 28.87 3.97 15.05
C THR A 233 27.41 4.10 15.44
N ASN A 234 26.74 3.02 15.86
CA ASN A 234 25.28 2.91 15.99
C ASN A 234 24.53 3.27 14.67
N GLY A 235 25.25 3.19 13.55
CA GLY A 235 24.71 3.51 12.21
C GLY A 235 24.34 2.27 11.42
N PRO A 236 23.77 2.46 10.22
CA PRO A 236 23.44 1.38 9.31
C PRO A 236 24.63 0.48 8.98
N ALA A 237 24.35 -0.82 8.89
CA ALA A 237 25.32 -1.83 8.49
C ALA A 237 24.62 -2.96 7.73
N ALA A 238 25.34 -3.62 6.85
CA ALA A 238 24.91 -4.91 6.31
C ALA A 238 24.83 -5.94 7.45
N TYR A 239 24.04 -7.00 7.25
CA TYR A 239 23.93 -8.06 8.25
C TYR A 239 25.31 -8.57 8.71
N SER A 240 25.50 -8.58 10.02
CA SER A 240 26.64 -9.21 10.69
C SER A 240 26.20 -9.79 12.04
N LYS A 241 26.83 -10.89 12.46
CA LYS A 241 26.63 -11.45 13.79
C LYS A 241 27.10 -10.50 14.91
N ASP A 242 28.02 -9.59 14.57
CA ASP A 242 28.61 -8.63 15.52
C ASP A 242 27.75 -7.36 15.67
N ASN A 243 26.75 -7.16 14.81
CA ASN A 243 25.83 -6.04 14.94
C ASN A 243 25.04 -6.12 16.23
N VAL A 244 24.75 -4.96 16.80
CA VAL A 244 24.03 -4.80 18.08
C VAL A 244 22.66 -4.16 17.85
N PRO A 245 21.70 -4.30 18.77
CA PRO A 245 20.44 -3.57 18.70
C PRO A 245 20.67 -2.07 18.54
N TYR A 246 20.02 -1.48 17.54
CA TYR A 246 20.07 -0.05 17.27
C TYR A 246 19.56 0.77 18.45
N LYS A 247 20.23 1.87 18.77
CA LYS A 247 19.81 2.84 19.77
C LYS A 247 19.18 4.05 19.10
N PRO A 248 17.84 4.10 18.95
CA PRO A 248 17.16 5.21 18.29
C PRO A 248 17.25 6.50 19.09
N GLU A 249 17.15 7.64 18.38
CA GLU A 249 17.05 8.95 19.03
C GLU A 249 15.72 9.14 19.76
N ASN A 250 14.66 8.49 19.26
CA ASN A 250 13.33 8.53 19.86
C ASN A 250 12.58 7.21 19.60
N TRP A 251 11.64 6.88 20.49
CA TRP A 251 10.71 5.77 20.36
C TRP A 251 9.34 6.14 20.93
N ALA A 252 8.28 5.51 20.42
CA ALA A 252 6.92 5.78 20.85
C ALA A 252 6.64 5.19 22.24
N PRO A 253 6.17 5.99 23.20
CA PRO A 253 5.67 5.46 24.48
C PRO A 253 4.36 4.69 24.22
N VAL A 254 4.25 3.47 24.79
CA VAL A 254 3.12 2.57 24.59
C VAL A 254 2.12 2.73 25.73
N SER A 255 0.84 2.97 25.40
CA SER A 255 -0.21 3.27 26.39
C SER A 255 -1.06 2.03 26.74
N LEU A 256 -1.32 1.83 28.05
CA LEU A 256 -2.33 0.89 28.56
C LEU A 256 -3.64 1.61 28.98
N GLU A 257 -3.75 2.92 28.79
CA GLU A 257 -4.96 3.67 29.20
C GLU A 257 -6.18 3.37 28.32
N GLY A 258 -5.95 2.97 27.05
CA GLY A 258 -7.01 2.76 26.09
C GLY A 258 -7.55 4.07 25.52
N TYR A 259 -8.75 4.02 24.96
CA TYR A 259 -9.42 5.13 24.28
C TYR A 259 -10.93 5.05 24.47
N LYS A 260 -11.61 6.17 24.20
CA LYS A 260 -13.07 6.31 24.23
C LYS A 260 -13.58 6.91 22.92
N ASP A 261 -14.90 6.85 22.73
CA ASP A 261 -15.56 7.56 21.65
C ASP A 261 -15.22 9.05 21.67
N LYS A 262 -14.84 9.58 20.50
CA LYS A 262 -14.41 10.97 20.27
C LYS A 262 -13.06 11.36 20.87
N ASP A 263 -12.30 10.43 21.42
CA ASP A 263 -10.91 10.73 21.76
C ASP A 263 -10.11 11.02 20.48
N PHE A 264 -9.19 11.99 20.58
CA PHE A 264 -8.30 12.32 19.48
C PHE A 264 -7.43 11.12 19.09
N ALA A 265 -7.29 10.91 17.80
CA ALA A 265 -6.41 9.91 17.24
C ALA A 265 -5.63 10.46 16.04
N MET A 266 -4.35 10.15 15.96
CA MET A 266 -3.45 10.58 14.90
C MET A 266 -2.70 9.38 14.34
N THR A 267 -2.59 9.27 13.03
CA THR A 267 -1.82 8.23 12.34
C THR A 267 -0.68 8.89 11.57
N ILE A 268 0.55 8.43 11.77
CA ILE A 268 1.72 8.88 11.00
C ILE A 268 2.31 7.66 10.30
N GLY A 269 2.54 7.77 8.98
CA GLY A 269 3.09 6.67 8.21
C GLY A 269 3.47 7.07 6.79
N TYR A 270 3.61 6.07 5.95
CA TYR A 270 4.03 6.21 4.55
C TYR A 270 2.92 5.72 3.61
N PRO A 271 1.84 6.50 3.44
CA PRO A 271 0.77 6.16 2.51
C PRO A 271 1.31 6.09 1.08
N GLY A 272 0.89 5.06 0.35
CA GLY A 272 1.45 4.71 -0.95
C GLY A 272 1.05 5.68 -2.05
N SER A 273 -0.20 5.62 -2.47
CA SER A 273 -0.69 6.41 -3.62
C SER A 273 -2.17 6.72 -3.47
N THR A 274 -2.53 7.97 -3.76
CA THR A 274 -3.91 8.42 -3.94
C THR A 274 -4.03 9.25 -5.20
N ASN A 275 -5.26 9.50 -5.69
CA ASN A 275 -5.57 10.31 -6.86
C ASN A 275 -6.76 11.23 -6.53
N ARG A 276 -6.64 12.06 -5.49
CA ARG A 276 -7.70 12.96 -5.00
C ARG A 276 -7.99 14.11 -5.95
N TYR A 277 -6.99 14.48 -6.75
CA TYR A 277 -7.12 15.52 -7.77
C TYR A 277 -7.64 14.99 -9.12
N LEU A 278 -7.78 13.69 -9.29
CA LEU A 278 -8.25 13.06 -10.52
C LEU A 278 -9.61 13.62 -10.95
N SER A 279 -9.73 13.95 -12.25
CA SER A 279 -10.96 14.45 -12.84
C SER A 279 -12.10 13.43 -12.89
N SER A 280 -13.33 13.91 -13.10
CA SER A 280 -14.49 13.06 -13.35
C SER A 280 -14.26 12.07 -14.50
N PHE A 281 -13.51 12.47 -15.52
CA PHE A 281 -13.17 11.64 -16.67
C PHE A 281 -12.20 10.52 -16.29
N GLY A 282 -11.18 10.82 -15.48
CA GLY A 282 -10.23 9.83 -14.96
C GLY A 282 -10.90 8.84 -14.02
N ILE A 283 -11.79 9.30 -13.15
CA ILE A 283 -12.58 8.42 -12.27
C ILE A 283 -13.48 7.49 -13.11
N GLN A 284 -14.07 8.00 -14.17
CA GLN A 284 -14.86 7.16 -15.08
C GLN A 284 -14.00 6.09 -15.75
N GLN A 285 -12.82 6.43 -16.27
CA GLN A 285 -11.88 5.44 -16.83
C GLN A 285 -11.46 4.40 -15.80
N ARG A 286 -11.13 4.83 -14.55
CA ARG A 286 -10.78 3.94 -13.44
C ARG A 286 -11.88 2.93 -13.16
N ARG A 287 -13.13 3.39 -13.05
CA ARG A 287 -14.29 2.54 -12.79
C ARG A 287 -14.60 1.58 -13.94
N ASP A 288 -14.74 2.13 -15.16
CA ASP A 288 -15.30 1.42 -16.29
C ASP A 288 -14.29 0.50 -17.00
N ILE A 289 -13.00 0.84 -16.94
CA ILE A 289 -11.94 0.10 -17.62
C ILE A 289 -11.06 -0.62 -16.59
N GLU A 290 -10.29 0.11 -15.80
CA GLU A 290 -9.23 -0.47 -14.98
C GLU A 290 -9.77 -1.44 -13.93
N ASN A 291 -10.68 -0.98 -13.07
CA ASN A 291 -11.28 -1.82 -12.04
C ASN A 291 -12.11 -2.95 -12.64
N THR A 292 -12.85 -2.70 -13.72
CA THR A 292 -13.71 -3.69 -14.36
C THR A 292 -12.88 -4.82 -14.97
N VAL A 293 -11.83 -4.50 -15.70
CA VAL A 293 -10.89 -5.50 -16.27
C VAL A 293 -10.20 -6.28 -15.16
N GLN A 294 -9.72 -5.57 -14.12
CA GLN A 294 -9.05 -6.21 -12.98
C GLN A 294 -9.96 -7.22 -12.28
N VAL A 295 -11.21 -6.87 -12.03
CA VAL A 295 -12.19 -7.80 -11.43
C VAL A 295 -12.40 -9.00 -12.31
N GLN A 296 -12.69 -8.79 -13.59
CA GLN A 296 -13.01 -9.88 -14.54
C GLN A 296 -11.85 -10.88 -14.71
N VAL A 297 -10.63 -10.39 -14.88
CA VAL A 297 -9.46 -11.25 -15.09
C VAL A 297 -9.09 -11.98 -13.79
N ARG A 298 -9.16 -11.28 -12.65
CA ARG A 298 -8.83 -11.88 -11.36
C ARG A 298 -9.86 -12.89 -10.87
N ASP A 299 -11.13 -12.77 -11.25
CA ASP A 299 -12.13 -13.83 -11.01
C ASP A 299 -11.63 -15.18 -11.56
N ILE A 300 -11.10 -15.18 -12.79
CA ILE A 300 -10.58 -16.38 -13.45
C ILE A 300 -9.32 -16.87 -12.74
N LYS A 301 -8.37 -15.97 -12.45
CA LYS A 301 -7.10 -16.28 -11.79
C LYS A 301 -7.31 -16.91 -10.42
N LEU A 302 -8.16 -16.29 -9.59
CA LEU A 302 -8.45 -16.73 -8.23
C LEU A 302 -9.15 -18.09 -8.23
N ALA A 303 -10.11 -18.31 -9.14
CA ALA A 303 -10.78 -19.60 -9.27
C ALA A 303 -9.80 -20.73 -9.62
N ILE A 304 -8.85 -20.50 -10.54
CA ILE A 304 -7.83 -21.48 -10.92
C ILE A 304 -6.89 -21.74 -9.75
N MET A 305 -6.33 -20.71 -9.13
CA MET A 305 -5.42 -20.87 -7.98
C MET A 305 -6.09 -21.67 -6.86
N LYS A 306 -7.31 -21.26 -6.47
CA LYS A 306 -8.05 -21.95 -5.39
C LYS A 306 -8.31 -23.42 -5.72
N LYS A 307 -8.72 -23.76 -6.93
CA LYS A 307 -8.95 -25.14 -7.40
C LYS A 307 -7.75 -26.06 -7.15
N TYR A 308 -6.52 -25.56 -7.33
CA TYR A 308 -5.30 -26.33 -7.13
C TYR A 308 -4.80 -26.30 -5.68
N MET A 309 -4.93 -25.17 -5.02
CA MET A 309 -4.55 -24.98 -3.61
C MET A 309 -5.39 -25.89 -2.69
N ASP A 310 -6.69 -25.97 -2.92
CA ASP A 310 -7.60 -26.81 -2.11
C ASP A 310 -7.29 -28.31 -2.21
N LYS A 311 -6.54 -28.75 -3.23
CA LYS A 311 -6.23 -30.15 -3.48
C LYS A 311 -4.86 -30.59 -2.96
N ASN A 312 -3.94 -29.67 -2.77
CA ASN A 312 -2.55 -30.01 -2.50
C ASN A 312 -1.88 -28.95 -1.63
N GLU A 313 -1.42 -29.37 -0.47
CA GLU A 313 -0.77 -28.49 0.53
C GLU A 313 0.50 -27.82 0.00
N LYS A 314 1.33 -28.53 -0.78
CA LYS A 314 2.50 -27.94 -1.42
C LYS A 314 2.10 -26.81 -2.36
N THR A 315 1.04 -27.02 -3.17
CA THR A 315 0.54 -25.98 -4.08
C THR A 315 -0.06 -24.81 -3.32
N ARG A 316 -0.71 -25.07 -2.18
CA ARG A 316 -1.20 -24.01 -1.29
C ARG A 316 -0.04 -23.11 -0.84
N LEU A 317 1.04 -23.67 -0.32
CA LEU A 317 2.21 -22.91 0.10
C LEU A 317 2.86 -22.10 -1.06
N GLN A 318 2.92 -22.69 -2.26
CA GLN A 318 3.48 -22.03 -3.45
C GLN A 318 2.66 -20.81 -3.91
N TYR A 319 1.34 -20.87 -3.76
CA TYR A 319 0.43 -19.87 -4.35
C TYR A 319 -0.28 -18.98 -3.34
N GLU A 320 -0.20 -19.23 -2.06
CA GLU A 320 -0.95 -18.50 -1.04
C GLU A 320 -0.69 -16.99 -1.08
N ASN A 321 0.57 -16.56 -1.15
CA ASN A 321 0.91 -15.15 -1.25
C ASN A 321 0.39 -14.53 -2.56
N LYS A 322 0.52 -15.24 -3.68
CA LYS A 322 0.00 -14.80 -5.00
C LYS A 322 -1.53 -14.68 -4.98
N TYR A 323 -2.20 -15.64 -4.34
CA TYR A 323 -3.65 -15.65 -4.19
C TYR A 323 -4.14 -14.47 -3.34
N VAL A 324 -3.58 -14.33 -2.14
CA VAL A 324 -3.96 -13.26 -1.20
C VAL A 324 -3.75 -11.88 -1.80
N THR A 325 -2.60 -11.64 -2.43
CA THR A 325 -2.32 -10.37 -3.11
C THR A 325 -3.31 -10.10 -4.22
N SER A 326 -3.60 -11.10 -5.07
CA SER A 326 -4.56 -10.93 -6.16
C SER A 326 -5.98 -10.69 -5.65
N ALA A 327 -6.41 -11.42 -4.59
CA ALA A 327 -7.73 -11.30 -3.98
C ALA A 327 -7.94 -9.94 -3.31
N ASN A 328 -6.90 -9.39 -2.66
CA ASN A 328 -6.98 -8.08 -2.03
C ASN A 328 -7.32 -6.97 -3.04
N TYR A 329 -6.60 -6.88 -4.16
CA TYR A 329 -6.87 -5.89 -5.20
C TYR A 329 -8.19 -6.16 -5.95
N TRP A 330 -8.54 -7.43 -6.17
CA TRP A 330 -9.83 -7.82 -6.74
C TRP A 330 -10.99 -7.28 -5.89
N LYS A 331 -10.94 -7.51 -4.59
CA LYS A 331 -11.97 -7.08 -3.65
C LYS A 331 -12.00 -5.55 -3.53
N ASN A 332 -10.83 -4.90 -3.52
CA ASN A 332 -10.69 -3.45 -3.54
C ASN A 332 -11.38 -2.83 -4.77
N SER A 333 -11.12 -3.33 -5.98
CA SER A 333 -11.74 -2.80 -7.21
C SER A 333 -13.26 -2.95 -7.22
N ILE A 334 -13.79 -4.07 -6.70
CA ILE A 334 -15.25 -4.25 -6.54
C ILE A 334 -15.82 -3.20 -5.60
N GLY A 335 -15.20 -3.02 -4.44
CA GLY A 335 -15.65 -2.07 -3.43
C GLY A 335 -15.53 -0.63 -3.88
N MET A 336 -14.39 -0.28 -4.52
CA MET A 336 -14.19 1.06 -5.08
C MET A 336 -15.29 1.42 -6.08
N ASN A 337 -15.61 0.52 -7.03
CA ASN A 337 -16.68 0.78 -8.00
C ASN A 337 -18.04 0.98 -7.31
N LYS A 338 -18.36 0.15 -6.30
CA LYS A 338 -19.58 0.32 -5.53
C LYS A 338 -19.63 1.65 -4.76
N CYS A 339 -18.52 2.07 -4.16
CA CYS A 339 -18.43 3.35 -3.47
C CYS A 339 -18.61 4.52 -4.46
N ILE A 340 -17.90 4.52 -5.60
CA ILE A 340 -18.04 5.54 -6.65
C ILE A 340 -19.50 5.70 -7.08
N ASP A 341 -20.20 4.58 -7.31
CA ASP A 341 -21.58 4.59 -7.75
C ASP A 341 -22.54 5.04 -6.64
N SER A 342 -22.37 4.54 -5.41
CA SER A 342 -23.28 4.80 -4.28
C SER A 342 -23.32 6.27 -3.88
N ILE A 343 -22.18 6.96 -3.91
CA ILE A 343 -22.09 8.40 -3.60
C ILE A 343 -22.29 9.29 -4.83
N GLY A 344 -22.35 8.71 -6.04
CA GLY A 344 -22.44 9.47 -7.29
C GLY A 344 -21.22 10.34 -7.56
N LEU A 345 -20.02 9.82 -7.25
CA LEU A 345 -18.76 10.57 -7.22
C LEU A 345 -18.45 11.27 -8.55
N ILE A 346 -18.63 10.58 -9.68
CA ILE A 346 -18.35 11.16 -11.02
C ILE A 346 -19.17 12.44 -11.24
N ARG A 347 -20.45 12.44 -10.85
CA ARG A 347 -21.29 13.62 -10.95
C ARG A 347 -20.82 14.73 -10.01
N GLN A 348 -20.49 14.42 -8.76
CA GLN A 348 -19.99 15.42 -7.81
C GLN A 348 -18.70 16.10 -8.32
N LYS A 349 -17.78 15.31 -8.87
CA LYS A 349 -16.53 15.83 -9.45
C LYS A 349 -16.82 16.70 -10.68
N ALA A 350 -17.70 16.28 -11.58
CA ALA A 350 -18.08 17.08 -12.74
C ALA A 350 -18.76 18.42 -12.36
N GLU A 351 -19.60 18.44 -11.32
CA GLU A 351 -20.20 19.66 -10.77
C GLU A 351 -19.11 20.59 -10.20
N TYR A 352 -18.11 20.01 -9.53
CA TYR A 352 -16.99 20.76 -8.98
C TYR A 352 -16.07 21.33 -10.08
N GLU A 353 -15.76 20.55 -11.11
CA GLU A 353 -15.02 21.00 -12.30
C GLU A 353 -15.72 22.16 -13.03
N ALA A 354 -17.05 22.08 -13.13
CA ALA A 354 -17.83 23.19 -13.66
C ALA A 354 -17.75 24.46 -12.78
N LYS A 355 -17.55 24.32 -11.46
CA LYS A 355 -17.29 25.46 -10.56
C LYS A 355 -15.89 26.04 -10.81
N ILE A 356 -14.86 25.21 -11.01
CA ILE A 356 -13.53 25.65 -11.38
C ILE A 356 -13.58 26.43 -12.71
N GLN A 357 -14.27 25.89 -13.73
CA GLN A 357 -14.39 26.55 -15.05
C GLN A 357 -15.03 27.95 -14.91
N ARG A 358 -16.13 28.09 -14.16
CA ARG A 358 -16.74 29.40 -13.91
C ARG A 358 -15.76 30.37 -13.22
N TRP A 359 -15.01 29.90 -12.24
CA TRP A 359 -14.01 30.72 -11.56
C TRP A 359 -12.89 31.18 -12.53
N LEU A 360 -12.41 30.30 -13.41
CA LEU A 360 -11.43 30.65 -14.44
C LEU A 360 -11.97 31.75 -15.40
N ASP A 361 -13.23 31.60 -15.82
CA ASP A 361 -13.89 32.54 -16.73
C ASP A 361 -14.12 33.91 -16.06
N GLU A 362 -14.64 33.94 -14.81
CA GLU A 362 -14.92 35.14 -14.05
C GLU A 362 -13.65 35.93 -13.70
N LYS A 363 -12.57 35.24 -13.36
CA LYS A 363 -11.29 35.87 -13.03
C LYS A 363 -10.48 36.19 -14.29
N ALA A 364 -10.93 35.77 -15.48
CA ALA A 364 -10.19 35.90 -16.74
C ALA A 364 -8.73 35.42 -16.62
N VAL A 365 -8.56 34.26 -15.99
CA VAL A 365 -7.23 33.68 -15.70
C VAL A 365 -6.49 33.40 -17.00
N LYS A 366 -5.31 34.01 -17.15
CA LYS A 366 -4.47 33.86 -18.35
C LYS A 366 -3.23 33.00 -18.10
N ASP A 367 -2.97 32.63 -16.84
CA ASP A 367 -1.84 31.79 -16.48
C ASP A 367 -2.01 30.39 -17.11
N PRO A 368 -1.13 29.98 -18.03
CA PRO A 368 -1.23 28.69 -18.70
C PRO A 368 -1.04 27.50 -17.73
N ALA A 369 -0.45 27.70 -16.57
CA ALA A 369 -0.28 26.66 -15.55
C ALA A 369 -1.60 26.34 -14.82
N VAL A 370 -2.57 27.23 -14.87
CA VAL A 370 -3.86 27.15 -14.17
C VAL A 370 -5.02 26.93 -15.13
N ASN A 371 -4.87 27.43 -16.37
CA ASN A 371 -5.95 27.43 -17.34
C ASN A 371 -6.15 26.04 -17.97
N VAL A 372 -6.88 25.17 -17.27
CA VAL A 372 -7.25 23.83 -17.73
C VAL A 372 -8.31 23.89 -18.84
N ASP A 373 -8.15 23.05 -19.86
CA ASP A 373 -9.17 22.83 -20.89
C ASP A 373 -9.92 21.51 -20.65
N LEU A 374 -11.04 21.60 -19.92
CA LEU A 374 -11.87 20.44 -19.58
C LEU A 374 -12.43 19.71 -20.82
N LYS A 375 -12.69 20.43 -21.92
CA LYS A 375 -13.15 19.82 -23.17
C LYS A 375 -12.04 19.01 -23.84
N LYS A 376 -10.83 19.54 -23.86
CA LYS A 376 -9.63 18.84 -24.32
C LYS A 376 -9.39 17.59 -23.47
N LEU A 377 -9.44 17.72 -22.15
CA LEU A 377 -9.27 16.62 -21.21
C LEU A 377 -10.30 15.49 -21.45
N SER A 378 -11.59 15.85 -21.59
CA SER A 378 -12.65 14.90 -21.93
C SER A 378 -12.38 14.16 -23.24
N ASN A 379 -11.90 14.86 -24.27
CA ASN A 379 -11.59 14.24 -25.56
C ASN A 379 -10.38 13.30 -25.47
N LEU A 380 -9.34 13.69 -24.74
CA LEU A 380 -8.15 12.85 -24.52
C LEU A 380 -8.53 11.52 -23.83
N TYR A 381 -9.37 11.55 -22.81
CA TYR A 381 -9.85 10.33 -22.17
C TYR A 381 -10.68 9.44 -23.10
N LYS A 382 -11.54 10.03 -23.95
CA LYS A 382 -12.30 9.27 -24.95
C LYS A 382 -11.40 8.61 -26.01
N GLU A 383 -10.40 9.34 -26.48
CA GLU A 383 -9.45 8.85 -27.49
C GLU A 383 -8.49 7.79 -26.91
N SER A 384 -8.23 7.82 -25.62
CA SER A 384 -7.36 6.87 -24.93
C SER A 384 -8.10 5.64 -24.38
N ALA A 385 -9.43 5.58 -24.45
CA ALA A 385 -10.21 4.49 -23.85
C ALA A 385 -9.85 3.10 -24.42
N GLU A 386 -9.67 2.97 -25.75
CA GLU A 386 -9.31 1.69 -26.36
C GLU A 386 -7.88 1.25 -26.00
N PRO A 387 -6.82 2.06 -26.14
CA PRO A 387 -5.49 1.66 -25.68
C PRO A 387 -5.42 1.42 -24.18
N ALA A 388 -6.14 2.16 -23.35
CA ALA A 388 -6.25 1.90 -21.91
C ALA A 388 -6.85 0.52 -21.61
N LEU A 389 -7.92 0.15 -22.32
CA LEU A 389 -8.54 -1.17 -22.24
C LEU A 389 -7.55 -2.29 -22.59
N VAL A 390 -6.84 -2.13 -23.71
CA VAL A 390 -5.85 -3.13 -24.17
C VAL A 390 -4.72 -3.27 -23.18
N GLN A 391 -4.20 -2.16 -22.67
CA GLN A 391 -3.15 -2.16 -21.64
C GLN A 391 -3.62 -2.85 -20.35
N ALA A 392 -4.83 -2.57 -19.88
CA ALA A 392 -5.40 -3.18 -18.68
C ALA A 392 -5.50 -4.71 -18.84
N TYR A 393 -6.04 -5.20 -19.97
CA TYR A 393 -6.09 -6.64 -20.24
C TYR A 393 -4.70 -7.26 -20.39
N TRP A 394 -3.76 -6.57 -21.04
CA TRP A 394 -2.39 -7.07 -21.18
C TRP A 394 -1.72 -7.23 -19.82
N ASN A 395 -1.78 -6.19 -18.98
CA ASN A 395 -1.21 -6.21 -17.64
C ASN A 395 -1.81 -7.33 -16.77
N GLU A 396 -3.13 -7.43 -16.73
CA GLU A 396 -3.81 -8.42 -15.89
C GLU A 396 -3.69 -9.85 -16.41
N SER A 397 -3.55 -10.06 -17.73
CA SER A 397 -3.48 -11.41 -18.32
C SER A 397 -2.06 -11.97 -18.43
N PHE A 398 -1.04 -11.13 -18.59
CA PHE A 398 0.31 -11.61 -18.93
C PHE A 398 1.40 -11.19 -17.94
N TRP A 399 1.30 -10.01 -17.31
CA TRP A 399 2.33 -9.54 -16.40
C TRP A 399 2.28 -10.30 -15.05
N LYS A 400 3.37 -11.03 -14.72
CA LYS A 400 3.50 -11.80 -13.46
C LYS A 400 2.37 -12.80 -13.21
N VAL A 401 1.82 -13.41 -14.27
CA VAL A 401 0.69 -14.35 -14.17
C VAL A 401 1.11 -15.79 -14.36
N SER A 402 1.95 -16.07 -15.36
CA SER A 402 2.45 -17.40 -15.71
C SER A 402 3.96 -17.43 -15.62
N GLU A 403 4.52 -18.50 -15.05
CA GLU A 403 5.97 -18.70 -14.95
C GLU A 403 6.62 -18.78 -16.33
N LEU A 404 6.00 -19.50 -17.27
CA LEU A 404 6.51 -19.61 -18.64
C LEU A 404 6.58 -18.25 -19.31
N ILE A 405 5.49 -17.46 -19.27
CA ILE A 405 5.45 -16.12 -19.88
C ILE A 405 6.43 -15.17 -19.20
N GLN A 406 6.54 -15.23 -17.86
CA GLN A 406 7.48 -14.37 -17.14
C GLN A 406 8.92 -14.66 -17.57
N ARG A 407 9.34 -15.92 -17.66
CA ARG A 407 10.68 -16.29 -18.13
C ARG A 407 10.93 -15.86 -19.57
N ALA A 408 9.90 -15.94 -20.42
CA ALA A 408 9.97 -15.41 -21.78
C ALA A 408 10.24 -13.90 -21.78
N PHE A 409 9.53 -13.15 -20.93
CA PHE A 409 9.75 -11.70 -20.78
C PHE A 409 11.15 -11.38 -20.25
N ASP A 410 11.64 -12.13 -19.29
CA ASP A 410 12.95 -11.90 -18.69
C ASP A 410 14.08 -12.05 -19.74
N ILE A 411 13.97 -13.02 -20.66
CA ILE A 411 14.90 -13.17 -21.78
C ILE A 411 14.68 -12.04 -22.80
N THR A 412 13.44 -11.83 -23.24
CA THR A 412 13.11 -10.89 -24.34
C THR A 412 13.49 -9.45 -24.00
N ARG A 413 13.41 -9.07 -22.72
CA ARG A 413 13.70 -7.74 -22.22
C ARG A 413 15.13 -7.58 -21.72
N GLY A 414 15.95 -8.63 -21.75
CA GLY A 414 17.30 -8.61 -21.19
C GLY A 414 17.34 -8.34 -19.68
N ALA A 415 16.31 -8.81 -18.95
CA ALA A 415 16.17 -8.57 -17.51
C ALA A 415 17.15 -9.41 -16.67
N ILE A 416 17.79 -10.42 -17.26
CA ILE A 416 18.76 -11.29 -16.60
C ILE A 416 20.12 -11.07 -17.25
N GLU A 417 21.13 -10.74 -16.43
CA GLU A 417 22.50 -10.63 -16.93
C GLU A 417 22.99 -11.98 -17.47
N PRO A 418 23.53 -12.00 -18.71
CA PRO A 418 24.10 -13.21 -19.28
C PRO A 418 25.28 -13.72 -18.44
N GLN A 419 25.38 -15.03 -18.37
CA GLN A 419 26.50 -15.76 -17.76
C GLN A 419 27.49 -16.18 -18.83
N GLY A 420 28.75 -16.43 -18.44
CA GLY A 420 29.81 -16.85 -19.36
C GLY A 420 30.90 -15.81 -19.53
N PRO A 421 31.84 -16.00 -20.47
CA PRO A 421 32.93 -15.06 -20.74
C PRO A 421 32.40 -13.72 -21.22
N LYS A 422 32.84 -12.62 -20.60
CA LYS A 422 32.38 -11.25 -20.97
C LYS A 422 32.95 -10.75 -22.29
N ASP A 423 34.03 -11.36 -22.75
CA ASP A 423 34.77 -11.05 -23.96
C ASP A 423 34.33 -11.88 -25.18
N ASP A 424 33.44 -12.85 -25.00
CA ASP A 424 32.87 -13.67 -26.05
C ASP A 424 31.33 -13.74 -25.95
N GLU A 425 30.64 -12.85 -26.66
CA GLU A 425 29.16 -12.79 -26.67
C GLU A 425 28.53 -14.11 -27.16
N SER A 426 29.21 -14.85 -28.03
CA SER A 426 28.68 -16.12 -28.56
C SER A 426 28.65 -17.24 -27.52
N ALA A 427 29.47 -17.14 -26.48
CA ALA A 427 29.52 -18.05 -25.35
C ALA A 427 28.68 -17.60 -24.16
N GLN A 428 28.06 -16.45 -24.23
CA GLN A 428 27.14 -15.95 -23.19
C GLN A 428 25.79 -16.64 -23.29
N TYR A 429 25.18 -16.91 -22.12
CA TYR A 429 23.87 -17.54 -22.03
C TYR A 429 23.07 -17.05 -20.82
N VAL A 430 21.76 -17.10 -20.94
CA VAL A 430 20.82 -16.95 -19.81
C VAL A 430 20.42 -18.33 -19.30
N GLN A 431 20.41 -18.52 -17.99
CA GLN A 431 19.97 -19.74 -17.35
C GLN A 431 19.12 -19.41 -16.13
N PHE A 432 17.95 -19.99 -16.06
CA PHE A 432 17.08 -19.84 -14.90
C PHE A 432 17.49 -20.79 -13.77
N LYS A 433 17.51 -20.30 -12.54
CA LYS A 433 17.62 -21.16 -11.37
C LYS A 433 16.40 -22.09 -11.31
N ASP A 434 16.64 -23.33 -10.88
CA ASP A 434 15.53 -24.25 -10.61
C ASP A 434 14.78 -23.80 -9.35
N ASN A 435 13.67 -23.11 -9.55
CA ASN A 435 12.73 -22.69 -8.51
C ASN A 435 11.36 -23.39 -8.63
N SER A 436 11.34 -24.61 -9.16
CA SER A 436 10.12 -25.45 -9.28
C SER A 436 9.44 -25.74 -7.93
N SER A 437 10.11 -25.40 -6.81
CA SER A 437 9.50 -25.34 -5.48
C SER A 437 8.44 -24.26 -5.34
N ASP A 438 8.46 -23.21 -6.19
CA ASP A 438 7.68 -21.99 -6.01
C ASP A 438 6.46 -21.89 -6.94
N TRP A 439 6.26 -22.90 -7.81
CA TRP A 439 5.15 -22.93 -8.77
C TRP A 439 4.71 -24.36 -9.13
N ASN A 440 3.50 -24.46 -9.68
CA ASN A 440 2.87 -25.73 -10.08
C ASN A 440 2.61 -25.74 -11.59
N LEU A 441 3.24 -26.69 -12.32
CA LEU A 441 3.17 -26.79 -13.78
C LEU A 441 1.74 -26.92 -14.33
N ALA A 442 0.90 -27.72 -13.67
CA ALA A 442 -0.46 -27.96 -14.15
C ALA A 442 -1.35 -26.72 -13.98
N LEU A 443 -1.17 -26.00 -12.86
CA LEU A 443 -1.82 -24.72 -12.60
C LEU A 443 -1.34 -23.68 -13.61
N ASP A 444 -0.03 -23.56 -13.83
CA ASP A 444 0.56 -22.58 -14.75
C ASP A 444 0.05 -22.74 -16.18
N LYS A 445 -0.04 -24.00 -16.67
CA LYS A 445 -0.63 -24.31 -17.98
C LYS A 445 -2.10 -23.92 -18.09
N GLU A 446 -2.90 -24.24 -17.08
CA GLU A 446 -4.33 -23.90 -17.08
C GLU A 446 -4.52 -22.37 -17.01
N MET A 447 -3.69 -21.70 -16.23
CA MET A 447 -3.68 -20.25 -16.12
C MET A 447 -3.35 -19.61 -17.47
N THR A 448 -2.28 -20.01 -18.12
CA THR A 448 -1.87 -19.50 -19.44
C THR A 448 -2.98 -19.70 -20.49
N ALA A 449 -3.61 -20.88 -20.53
CA ALA A 449 -4.72 -21.15 -21.45
C ALA A 449 -5.92 -20.22 -21.20
N ALA A 450 -6.28 -20.04 -19.93
CA ALA A 450 -7.40 -19.20 -19.54
C ALA A 450 -7.15 -17.73 -19.85
N MET A 451 -5.92 -17.22 -19.60
CA MET A 451 -5.56 -15.84 -19.86
C MET A 451 -5.53 -15.53 -21.35
N LEU A 452 -4.93 -16.38 -22.18
CA LEU A 452 -4.95 -16.21 -23.64
C LEU A 452 -6.39 -16.22 -24.17
N LYS A 453 -7.24 -17.13 -23.68
CA LYS A 453 -8.65 -17.17 -24.07
C LYS A 453 -9.38 -15.88 -23.69
N ASN A 454 -9.27 -15.47 -22.44
CA ASN A 454 -9.93 -14.27 -21.94
C ASN A 454 -9.50 -13.02 -22.71
N TYR A 455 -8.20 -12.89 -22.98
CA TYR A 455 -7.65 -11.79 -23.78
C TYR A 455 -8.28 -11.74 -25.20
N ALA A 456 -8.36 -12.90 -25.88
CA ALA A 456 -8.96 -13.00 -27.20
C ALA A 456 -10.46 -12.69 -27.24
N GLU A 457 -11.18 -12.93 -26.14
CA GLU A 457 -12.63 -12.68 -26.07
C GLU A 457 -12.96 -11.19 -25.86
N HIS A 458 -12.06 -10.43 -25.24
CA HIS A 458 -12.37 -9.05 -24.82
C HIS A 458 -11.56 -7.97 -25.51
N VAL A 459 -10.39 -8.31 -26.09
CA VAL A 459 -9.53 -7.33 -26.74
C VAL A 459 -9.81 -7.30 -28.25
N PRO A 460 -9.90 -6.11 -28.89
CA PRO A 460 -10.12 -5.98 -30.33
C PRO A 460 -9.09 -6.77 -31.15
N ALA A 461 -9.53 -7.30 -32.30
CA ALA A 461 -8.68 -8.16 -33.16
C ALA A 461 -7.38 -7.49 -33.62
N ALA A 462 -7.39 -6.15 -33.79
CA ALA A 462 -6.22 -5.38 -34.16
C ALA A 462 -5.06 -5.44 -33.13
N TYR A 463 -5.36 -5.80 -31.89
CA TYR A 463 -4.39 -5.92 -30.79
C TYR A 463 -4.18 -7.36 -30.36
N ARG A 464 -4.39 -8.33 -31.29
CA ARG A 464 -4.12 -9.75 -31.03
C ARG A 464 -2.88 -10.17 -31.82
N PRO A 465 -1.78 -10.55 -31.14
CA PRO A 465 -0.58 -11.08 -31.78
C PRO A 465 -0.84 -12.30 -32.64
N GLU A 466 0.13 -12.67 -33.49
CA GLU A 466 0.03 -13.81 -34.45
C GLU A 466 -0.27 -15.14 -33.75
N VAL A 467 0.15 -15.32 -32.50
CA VAL A 467 -0.18 -16.51 -31.71
C VAL A 467 -1.67 -16.82 -31.69
N PHE A 468 -2.55 -15.84 -31.71
CA PHE A 468 -4.01 -16.07 -31.73
C PHE A 468 -4.47 -16.63 -33.09
N ASN A 469 -3.83 -16.25 -34.20
CA ASN A 469 -4.07 -16.84 -35.49
C ASN A 469 -3.54 -18.28 -35.56
N VAL A 470 -2.37 -18.54 -34.97
CA VAL A 470 -1.82 -19.91 -34.79
C VAL A 470 -2.78 -20.77 -33.98
N ILE A 471 -3.31 -20.26 -32.86
CA ILE A 471 -4.28 -21.01 -32.03
C ILE A 471 -5.54 -21.32 -32.83
N LYS A 472 -6.03 -20.36 -33.62
CA LYS A 472 -7.22 -20.59 -34.49
C LYS A 472 -6.95 -21.60 -35.55
N THR A 473 -5.88 -21.49 -36.31
CA THR A 473 -5.63 -22.27 -37.54
C THR A 473 -5.09 -23.67 -37.24
N LYS A 474 -4.14 -23.81 -36.29
CA LYS A 474 -3.48 -25.08 -35.98
C LYS A 474 -4.16 -25.84 -34.83
N PHE A 475 -4.85 -25.17 -33.94
CA PHE A 475 -5.45 -25.78 -32.75
C PHE A 475 -6.98 -25.62 -32.69
N GLY A 476 -7.63 -25.02 -33.71
CA GLY A 476 -9.08 -24.91 -33.80
C GLY A 476 -9.70 -24.09 -32.66
N ASN A 477 -9.07 -23.01 -32.23
CA ASN A 477 -9.41 -22.17 -31.06
C ASN A 477 -9.38 -22.95 -29.72
N ASN A 478 -8.67 -24.07 -29.65
CA ASN A 478 -8.52 -24.83 -28.41
C ASN A 478 -7.26 -24.36 -27.65
N TYR A 479 -7.42 -23.39 -26.76
CA TYR A 479 -6.34 -22.80 -25.97
C TYR A 479 -5.62 -23.83 -25.09
N LYS A 480 -6.35 -24.81 -24.54
CA LYS A 480 -5.77 -25.91 -23.77
C LYS A 480 -4.83 -26.76 -24.63
N LYS A 481 -5.25 -27.17 -25.85
CA LYS A 481 -4.36 -27.92 -26.74
C LYS A 481 -3.13 -27.14 -27.15
N TYR A 482 -3.29 -25.84 -27.38
CA TYR A 482 -2.16 -24.97 -27.66
C TYR A 482 -1.18 -24.91 -26.47
N THR A 483 -1.64 -24.68 -25.25
CA THR A 483 -0.76 -24.61 -24.08
C THR A 483 -0.15 -25.97 -23.75
N ASP A 484 -0.85 -27.09 -23.93
CA ASP A 484 -0.27 -28.43 -23.81
C ASP A 484 0.92 -28.60 -24.79
N TRP A 485 0.76 -28.15 -26.04
CA TRP A 485 1.83 -28.17 -27.04
C TRP A 485 2.95 -27.18 -26.67
N LEU A 486 2.63 -25.93 -26.28
CA LEU A 486 3.59 -24.90 -25.89
C LEU A 486 4.54 -25.38 -24.78
N TYR A 487 3.96 -25.91 -23.70
CA TYR A 487 4.71 -26.41 -22.54
C TYR A 487 5.52 -27.67 -22.81
N ALA A 488 5.12 -28.48 -23.80
CA ALA A 488 5.85 -29.65 -24.22
C ALA A 488 7.06 -29.33 -25.13
N ASN A 489 7.04 -28.17 -25.83
CA ASN A 489 8.04 -27.82 -26.84
C ASN A 489 8.96 -26.68 -26.41
N SER A 490 8.55 -25.82 -25.47
CA SER A 490 9.41 -24.77 -24.92
C SER A 490 10.41 -25.31 -23.90
N LYS A 491 11.60 -24.74 -23.88
CA LYS A 491 12.69 -25.05 -22.94
C LYS A 491 12.69 -24.10 -21.72
N LEU A 492 11.84 -23.09 -21.66
CA LEU A 492 11.83 -22.08 -20.59
C LEU A 492 11.69 -22.66 -19.17
N LEU A 493 11.01 -23.80 -19.04
CA LEU A 493 10.83 -24.47 -17.75
C LEU A 493 11.70 -25.73 -17.59
N VAL A 494 12.62 -25.98 -18.53
CA VAL A 494 13.55 -27.11 -18.45
C VAL A 494 14.71 -26.74 -17.54
N LYS A 495 14.92 -27.56 -16.53
CA LYS A 495 16.01 -27.37 -15.56
C LYS A 495 17.38 -27.29 -16.28
N ASP A 496 18.21 -26.36 -15.81
CA ASP A 496 19.60 -26.17 -16.27
C ASP A 496 19.78 -25.92 -17.78
N HIS A 497 18.68 -25.61 -18.50
CA HIS A 497 18.77 -25.23 -19.92
C HIS A 497 19.45 -23.86 -20.07
N LYS A 498 20.38 -23.78 -21.05
CA LYS A 498 21.10 -22.56 -21.38
C LYS A 498 20.52 -21.96 -22.66
N PHE A 499 20.13 -20.69 -22.56
CA PHE A 499 19.64 -19.92 -23.69
C PHE A 499 20.77 -19.03 -24.20
N TYR A 500 21.28 -19.35 -25.38
CA TYR A 500 22.29 -18.56 -26.09
C TYR A 500 21.61 -17.52 -26.99
N ASN A 501 22.32 -16.52 -27.44
CA ASN A 501 21.82 -15.60 -28.47
C ASN A 501 21.92 -16.26 -29.86
N ASP A 502 21.07 -17.24 -30.13
CA ASP A 502 21.08 -18.05 -31.32
C ASP A 502 19.67 -18.36 -31.87
N GLU A 503 19.61 -18.95 -33.06
CA GLU A 503 18.34 -19.34 -33.69
C GLU A 503 17.55 -20.38 -32.88
N ASN A 504 18.19 -21.24 -32.10
CA ASN A 504 17.49 -22.24 -31.30
C ASN A 504 16.70 -21.57 -30.21
N THR A 505 17.26 -20.56 -29.55
CA THR A 505 16.60 -19.73 -28.56
C THR A 505 15.44 -18.94 -29.19
N LEU A 506 15.70 -18.27 -30.32
CA LEU A 506 14.67 -17.49 -31.01
C LEU A 506 13.52 -18.34 -31.56
N ASN A 507 13.76 -19.59 -31.88
CA ASN A 507 12.75 -20.55 -32.36
C ASN A 507 12.00 -21.28 -31.21
N ASP A 508 12.34 -21.06 -29.94
CA ASP A 508 11.58 -21.61 -28.83
C ASP A 508 10.17 -21.01 -28.81
N PRO A 509 9.10 -21.82 -28.79
CA PRO A 509 7.74 -21.31 -28.90
C PRO A 509 7.30 -20.47 -27.69
N GLY A 510 7.89 -20.64 -26.52
CA GLY A 510 7.65 -19.81 -25.37
C GLY A 510 8.30 -18.44 -25.51
N ILE A 511 9.52 -18.39 -26.06
CA ILE A 511 10.21 -17.13 -26.35
C ILE A 511 9.48 -16.37 -27.48
N GLN A 512 9.03 -17.05 -28.55
CA GLN A 512 8.22 -16.44 -29.58
C GLN A 512 6.94 -15.80 -29.03
N LEU A 513 6.24 -16.50 -28.16
CA LEU A 513 5.09 -15.93 -27.45
C LEU A 513 5.47 -14.68 -26.64
N GLY A 514 6.58 -14.72 -25.91
CA GLY A 514 7.08 -13.58 -25.14
C GLY A 514 7.41 -12.38 -26.01
N VAL A 515 8.12 -12.61 -27.12
CA VAL A 515 8.43 -11.55 -28.10
C VAL A 515 7.15 -10.89 -28.66
N GLU A 516 6.17 -11.70 -29.09
CA GLU A 516 4.91 -11.18 -29.63
C GLU A 516 4.14 -10.33 -28.59
N LEU A 517 4.11 -10.78 -27.34
CA LEU A 517 3.43 -10.03 -26.27
C LEU A 517 4.16 -8.73 -25.89
N VAL A 518 5.51 -8.73 -25.90
CA VAL A 518 6.29 -7.51 -25.65
C VAL A 518 6.14 -6.53 -26.80
N MET A 519 6.20 -6.99 -28.07
CA MET A 519 6.00 -6.13 -29.24
C MET A 519 4.60 -5.50 -29.25
N LEU A 520 3.58 -6.27 -28.90
CA LEU A 520 2.22 -5.74 -28.75
C LEU A 520 2.18 -4.64 -27.69
N TYR A 521 2.78 -4.87 -26.51
CA TYR A 521 2.82 -3.85 -25.46
C TYR A 521 3.48 -2.56 -25.96
N GLN A 522 4.62 -2.69 -26.62
CA GLN A 522 5.34 -1.54 -27.18
C GLN A 522 4.49 -0.80 -28.24
N GLN A 523 3.80 -1.54 -29.12
CA GLN A 523 2.88 -0.95 -30.10
C GLN A 523 1.75 -0.15 -29.43
N VAL A 524 1.14 -0.71 -28.39
CA VAL A 524 0.07 -0.04 -27.62
C VAL A 524 0.62 1.22 -26.96
N MET A 525 1.76 1.10 -26.27
CA MET A 525 2.37 2.22 -25.56
C MET A 525 2.84 3.34 -26.50
N THR A 526 3.39 3.03 -27.67
CA THR A 526 3.80 4.04 -28.66
C THR A 526 2.64 4.97 -29.05
N ASN A 527 1.43 4.44 -29.15
CA ASN A 527 0.24 5.21 -29.49
C ASN A 527 -0.44 5.86 -28.28
N TYR A 528 -0.12 5.43 -27.08
CA TYR A 528 -0.82 5.82 -25.86
C TYR A 528 -0.03 6.82 -25.00
N VAL A 529 1.30 6.74 -24.96
CA VAL A 529 2.16 7.57 -24.08
C VAL A 529 1.89 9.06 -24.29
N SER A 530 1.86 9.54 -25.53
CA SER A 530 1.59 10.97 -25.80
C SER A 530 0.22 11.46 -25.34
N LYS A 531 -0.78 10.55 -25.26
CA LYS A 531 -2.10 10.86 -24.73
C LYS A 531 -2.09 10.89 -23.21
N ILE A 532 -1.37 9.95 -22.57
CA ILE A 532 -1.16 9.94 -21.10
C ILE A 532 -0.50 11.26 -20.70
N GLU A 533 0.59 11.65 -21.33
CA GLU A 533 1.29 12.90 -21.04
C GLU A 533 0.37 14.13 -21.20
N ALA A 534 -0.47 14.14 -22.25
CA ALA A 534 -1.41 15.24 -22.45
C ALA A 534 -2.53 15.27 -21.39
N ILE A 535 -2.99 14.10 -20.92
CA ILE A 535 -3.93 13.96 -19.80
C ILE A 535 -3.29 14.50 -18.53
N GLU A 536 -2.10 14.03 -18.18
CA GLU A 536 -1.36 14.44 -16.99
C GLU A 536 -1.14 15.96 -16.94
N GLN A 537 -0.85 16.59 -18.08
CA GLN A 537 -0.71 18.03 -18.15
C GLN A 537 -2.01 18.79 -17.86
N GLU A 538 -3.16 18.29 -18.31
CA GLU A 538 -4.45 18.93 -17.99
C GLU A 538 -4.92 18.61 -16.56
N GLU A 539 -4.66 17.39 -16.04
CA GLU A 539 -4.91 17.05 -14.63
C GLU A 539 -4.05 17.90 -13.67
N LYS A 540 -2.78 18.11 -14.02
CA LYS A 540 -1.87 19.02 -13.28
C LYS A 540 -2.43 20.45 -13.22
N LYS A 541 -2.93 20.99 -14.33
CA LYS A 541 -3.58 22.31 -14.36
C LYS A 541 -4.87 22.32 -13.55
N LEU A 542 -5.65 21.25 -13.59
CA LEU A 542 -6.88 21.12 -12.80
C LEU A 542 -6.58 21.14 -11.29
N CYS A 543 -5.52 20.45 -10.86
CA CYS A 543 -5.03 20.48 -9.49
C CYS A 543 -4.64 21.90 -9.07
N GLU A 544 -3.84 22.59 -9.87
CA GLU A 544 -3.39 23.96 -9.58
C GLU A 544 -4.57 24.94 -9.56
N ALA A 545 -5.52 24.81 -10.50
CA ALA A 545 -6.73 25.63 -10.53
C ALA A 545 -7.58 25.45 -9.25
N LYS A 546 -7.72 24.23 -8.77
CA LYS A 546 -8.39 23.93 -7.50
C LYS A 546 -7.71 24.62 -6.34
N VAL A 547 -6.38 24.46 -6.21
CA VAL A 547 -5.58 25.05 -5.12
C VAL A 547 -5.68 26.57 -5.13
N GLN A 548 -5.60 27.20 -6.31
CA GLN A 548 -5.71 28.65 -6.42
C GLN A 548 -7.14 29.18 -6.19
N MET A 549 -8.17 28.44 -6.62
CA MET A 549 -9.57 28.81 -6.36
C MET A 549 -9.89 28.79 -4.84
N GLU A 550 -9.25 27.92 -4.11
CA GLU A 550 -9.47 27.67 -2.69
C GLU A 550 -8.25 28.07 -1.83
N MET A 551 -7.53 29.13 -2.24
CA MET A 551 -6.27 29.58 -1.59
C MET A 551 -6.40 29.92 -0.10
N ASP A 552 -7.62 30.20 0.36
CA ASP A 552 -7.91 30.50 1.78
C ASP A 552 -8.11 29.21 2.63
N MET A 553 -8.06 28.04 2.00
CA MET A 553 -8.22 26.75 2.66
C MET A 553 -6.89 25.98 2.65
N PRO A 554 -6.63 25.15 3.68
CA PRO A 554 -5.47 24.27 3.65
C PRO A 554 -5.66 23.16 2.60
N HIS A 555 -4.60 22.86 1.87
CA HIS A 555 -4.55 21.78 0.88
C HIS A 555 -3.47 20.76 1.26
N TYR A 556 -3.72 19.50 0.95
CA TYR A 556 -2.77 18.40 1.03
C TYR A 556 -2.53 17.81 -0.36
N SER A 557 -1.36 17.24 -0.57
CA SER A 557 -1.03 16.55 -1.81
C SER A 557 -1.42 15.08 -1.74
N ASP A 558 -1.68 14.49 -2.89
CA ASP A 558 -1.82 13.04 -3.02
C ASP A 558 -0.63 12.30 -2.38
N ALA A 559 -0.92 11.11 -1.84
CA ALA A 559 0.08 10.24 -1.25
C ALA A 559 1.05 9.71 -2.32
N ASN A 560 2.34 9.57 -1.96
CA ASN A 560 3.41 9.16 -2.85
C ASN A 560 4.56 8.44 -2.12
N PHE A 561 4.25 7.64 -1.10
CA PHE A 561 5.20 6.95 -0.22
C PHE A 561 6.12 7.85 0.61
N THR A 562 5.86 9.14 0.70
CA THR A 562 6.52 10.01 1.66
C THR A 562 5.77 10.02 2.99
N MET A 563 6.48 10.39 4.09
CA MET A 563 5.84 10.43 5.41
C MET A 563 4.69 11.43 5.45
N ARG A 564 3.55 10.99 5.94
CA ARG A 564 2.33 11.79 6.11
C ARG A 564 1.69 11.55 7.47
N MET A 565 0.91 12.52 7.89
CA MET A 565 0.07 12.46 9.07
C MET A 565 -1.39 12.66 8.66
N SER A 566 -2.27 11.84 9.19
CA SER A 566 -3.71 12.10 9.24
C SER A 566 -4.18 12.09 10.69
N TYR A 567 -5.23 12.83 10.98
CA TYR A 567 -5.80 12.90 12.33
C TYR A 567 -7.32 12.87 12.28
N GLY A 568 -7.92 12.61 13.41
CA GLY A 568 -9.34 12.53 13.60
C GLY A 568 -9.67 12.05 15.01
N GLN A 569 -10.74 11.30 15.13
CA GLN A 569 -11.25 10.82 16.40
C GLN A 569 -11.56 9.33 16.34
N VAL A 570 -11.46 8.67 17.49
CA VAL A 570 -12.01 7.34 17.71
C VAL A 570 -13.53 7.42 17.55
N GLY A 571 -14.11 6.56 16.71
CA GLY A 571 -15.56 6.59 16.53
C GLY A 571 -16.06 5.61 15.48
N GLY A 572 -17.28 5.13 15.67
CA GLY A 572 -18.01 4.32 14.69
C GLY A 572 -18.56 5.16 13.54
N TYR A 573 -19.45 4.58 12.77
CA TYR A 573 -20.18 5.24 11.69
C TYR A 573 -21.62 4.70 11.61
N MET A 574 -22.49 5.51 11.05
CA MET A 574 -23.89 5.12 10.87
C MET A 574 -24.10 4.53 9.49
N ILE A 575 -24.59 3.30 9.41
CA ILE A 575 -24.95 2.65 8.16
C ILE A 575 -26.36 2.08 8.25
N GLY A 576 -27.24 2.45 7.30
CA GLY A 576 -28.62 1.97 7.28
C GLY A 576 -29.40 2.25 8.57
N GLY A 577 -29.03 3.28 9.33
CA GLY A 577 -29.65 3.62 10.61
C GLY A 577 -29.10 2.88 11.83
N PHE A 578 -28.06 2.05 11.64
CA PHE A 578 -27.39 1.32 12.72
C PHE A 578 -26.00 1.91 13.00
N ASP A 579 -25.66 1.99 14.28
CA ASP A 579 -24.30 2.33 14.72
C ASP A 579 -23.39 1.11 14.55
N SER A 580 -22.25 1.29 13.87
CA SER A 580 -21.27 0.23 13.62
C SER A 580 -20.53 -0.22 14.89
N ASN A 581 -20.65 0.49 16.00
CA ASN A 581 -19.75 0.48 17.13
C ASN A 581 -18.28 0.77 16.72
N TYR A 582 -17.48 1.33 17.60
CA TYR A 582 -16.12 1.73 17.29
C TYR A 582 -15.04 0.73 17.78
N TYR A 583 -15.42 -0.35 18.43
CA TYR A 583 -14.48 -1.39 18.87
C TYR A 583 -15.08 -2.79 18.82
N THR A 584 -14.23 -3.79 18.81
CA THR A 584 -14.56 -5.21 18.94
C THR A 584 -14.00 -5.77 20.22
N THR A 585 -14.49 -6.93 20.67
CA THR A 585 -14.11 -7.54 21.95
C THR A 585 -13.74 -9.00 21.81
N ALA A 586 -13.06 -9.53 22.84
CA ALA A 586 -12.71 -10.94 22.94
C ALA A 586 -13.93 -11.88 22.84
N GLU A 587 -15.10 -11.46 23.36
CA GLU A 587 -16.34 -12.24 23.22
C GLU A 587 -16.73 -12.40 21.75
N SER A 588 -16.66 -11.32 20.97
CA SER A 588 -16.98 -11.39 19.53
C SER A 588 -15.98 -12.24 18.74
N LEU A 589 -14.72 -12.24 19.13
CA LEU A 589 -13.69 -13.13 18.56
C LEU A 589 -14.01 -14.59 18.85
N VAL A 590 -14.31 -14.95 20.11
CA VAL A 590 -14.65 -16.32 20.51
C VAL A 590 -15.87 -16.82 19.76
N GLU A 591 -16.90 -15.98 19.54
CA GLU A 591 -18.06 -16.39 18.74
C GLU A 591 -17.68 -16.68 17.28
N LYS A 592 -16.83 -15.88 16.64
CA LYS A 592 -16.33 -16.18 15.28
C LYS A 592 -15.44 -17.43 15.25
N MET A 593 -14.58 -17.65 16.25
CA MET A 593 -13.76 -18.88 16.36
C MET A 593 -14.61 -20.15 16.39
N LYS A 594 -15.81 -20.12 16.98
CA LYS A 594 -16.74 -21.25 16.97
C LYS A 594 -17.22 -21.60 15.54
N LEU A 595 -17.23 -20.62 14.64
CA LEU A 595 -17.54 -20.83 13.21
C LEU A 595 -16.40 -21.52 12.47
N GLY A 596 -15.19 -21.54 12.99
CA GLY A 596 -14.01 -22.18 12.40
C GLY A 596 -14.16 -23.66 12.12
N LYS A 597 -15.15 -24.33 12.75
CA LYS A 597 -15.55 -25.71 12.40
C LYS A 597 -16.12 -25.81 10.98
N LYS A 598 -16.59 -24.72 10.38
CA LYS A 598 -17.24 -24.67 9.07
C LYS A 598 -16.53 -23.76 8.07
N LEU A 599 -15.81 -22.74 8.56
CA LEU A 599 -15.17 -21.69 7.79
C LEU A 599 -13.69 -21.63 8.16
N GLU A 600 -12.82 -21.96 7.22
CA GLU A 600 -11.35 -22.03 7.44
C GLU A 600 -10.78 -20.69 7.91
N ASP A 601 -11.30 -19.56 7.41
CA ASP A 601 -10.84 -18.21 7.78
C ASP A 601 -11.00 -17.88 9.28
N TYR A 602 -11.84 -18.64 10.02
CA TYR A 602 -12.07 -18.46 11.46
C TYR A 602 -11.48 -19.59 12.31
N LYS A 603 -10.72 -20.48 11.68
CA LYS A 603 -10.07 -21.58 12.39
C LYS A 603 -8.84 -21.09 13.13
N VAL A 604 -8.72 -21.48 14.40
CA VAL A 604 -7.56 -21.17 15.25
C VAL A 604 -7.09 -22.43 15.97
N GLU A 605 -5.88 -22.37 16.48
CA GLU A 605 -5.33 -23.40 17.36
C GLU A 605 -6.13 -23.44 18.68
N PRO A 606 -6.33 -24.64 19.29
CA PRO A 606 -7.07 -24.79 20.54
C PRO A 606 -6.58 -23.87 21.67
N ILE A 607 -5.26 -23.68 21.77
CA ILE A 607 -4.65 -22.81 22.77
C ILE A 607 -5.14 -21.35 22.66
N MET A 608 -5.37 -20.84 21.45
CA MET A 608 -5.89 -19.48 21.23
C MET A 608 -7.37 -19.38 21.65
N MET A 609 -8.16 -20.40 21.35
CA MET A 609 -9.55 -20.48 21.80
C MET A 609 -9.63 -20.49 23.32
N ASP A 610 -8.81 -21.31 23.98
CA ASP A 610 -8.77 -21.44 25.45
C ASP A 610 -8.34 -20.11 26.08
N LEU A 611 -7.27 -19.49 25.56
CA LEU A 611 -6.74 -18.23 26.05
C LEU A 611 -7.80 -17.11 26.00
N MET A 612 -8.48 -16.94 24.86
CA MET A 612 -9.48 -15.89 24.69
C MET A 612 -10.77 -16.18 25.49
N SER A 613 -11.11 -17.46 25.69
CA SER A 613 -12.27 -17.89 26.45
C SER A 613 -12.09 -17.79 27.96
N ALA A 614 -10.84 -17.85 28.46
CA ALA A 614 -10.51 -17.79 29.88
C ALA A 614 -10.83 -16.43 30.50
N LYS A 615 -10.88 -15.35 29.72
CA LYS A 615 -11.16 -13.96 30.16
C LYS A 615 -10.20 -13.42 31.23
N ASP A 616 -9.00 -13.97 31.31
CA ASP A 616 -7.92 -13.47 32.20
C ASP A 616 -7.16 -12.35 31.44
N PHE A 617 -7.78 -11.20 31.31
CA PHE A 617 -7.22 -10.06 30.56
C PHE A 617 -6.34 -9.15 31.42
N GLY A 618 -6.42 -9.22 32.74
CA GLY A 618 -5.59 -8.47 33.66
C GLY A 618 -5.53 -6.98 33.36
N ARG A 619 -4.31 -6.43 33.29
CA ARG A 619 -4.06 -5.01 33.02
C ARG A 619 -4.39 -4.55 31.59
N TYR A 620 -4.66 -5.47 30.69
CA TYR A 620 -4.96 -5.18 29.29
C TYR A 620 -6.45 -4.96 29.02
N ALA A 621 -7.32 -5.33 29.97
CA ALA A 621 -8.74 -5.04 29.89
C ALA A 621 -9.02 -3.54 29.98
N ASP A 622 -10.05 -3.09 29.29
CA ASP A 622 -10.59 -1.74 29.45
C ASP A 622 -11.03 -1.52 30.90
N LYS A 623 -10.54 -0.47 31.53
CA LYS A 623 -10.71 -0.21 32.97
C LYS A 623 -12.18 0.08 33.35
N THR A 624 -12.99 0.53 32.41
CA THR A 624 -14.41 0.89 32.64
C THR A 624 -15.32 -0.30 32.45
N THR A 625 -15.10 -1.08 31.41
CA THR A 625 -15.98 -2.19 31.01
C THR A 625 -15.49 -3.57 31.45
N GLY A 626 -14.21 -3.69 31.82
CA GLY A 626 -13.56 -4.97 32.09
C GLY A 626 -13.38 -5.86 30.87
N LYS A 627 -13.72 -5.39 29.68
CA LYS A 627 -13.62 -6.14 28.43
C LYS A 627 -12.27 -5.98 27.79
N MET A 628 -11.81 -7.02 27.09
CA MET A 628 -10.66 -6.94 26.20
C MET A 628 -11.12 -6.38 24.86
N GLN A 629 -10.67 -5.17 24.52
CA GLN A 629 -10.85 -4.58 23.21
C GLN A 629 -9.76 -5.09 22.26
N LEU A 630 -10.11 -5.36 20.99
CA LEU A 630 -9.24 -6.02 20.02
C LEU A 630 -8.86 -5.13 18.85
N CYS A 631 -9.86 -4.59 18.17
CA CYS A 631 -9.70 -3.65 17.08
C CYS A 631 -10.63 -2.46 17.30
N PHE A 632 -10.27 -1.32 16.74
CA PHE A 632 -11.06 -0.09 16.86
C PHE A 632 -11.05 0.72 15.56
N LEU A 633 -12.00 1.64 15.47
CA LEU A 633 -12.20 2.54 14.34
C LEU A 633 -11.79 3.96 14.70
N THR A 634 -11.17 4.63 13.71
CA THR A 634 -11.00 6.08 13.71
C THR A 634 -11.39 6.63 12.34
N ASN A 635 -11.70 7.93 12.25
CA ASN A 635 -11.96 8.59 10.98
C ASN A 635 -10.68 9.18 10.34
N ASN A 636 -9.50 8.66 10.69
CA ASN A 636 -8.24 9.02 10.06
C ASN A 636 -8.24 8.65 8.58
N ASP A 637 -7.72 9.55 7.75
CA ASP A 637 -7.55 9.32 6.32
C ASP A 637 -6.31 8.47 6.06
N ILE A 638 -6.49 7.28 5.52
CA ILE A 638 -5.41 6.31 5.21
C ILE A 638 -5.58 5.69 3.83
N THR A 639 -4.48 5.18 3.29
CA THR A 639 -4.46 4.31 2.10
C THR A 639 -3.43 3.19 2.26
N GLY A 640 -3.29 2.31 1.27
CA GLY A 640 -2.24 1.30 1.20
C GLY A 640 -0.85 1.90 1.45
N GLY A 641 0.00 1.23 2.24
CA GLY A 641 1.26 1.78 2.75
C GLY A 641 1.16 2.29 4.20
N ASN A 642 -0.02 2.74 4.65
CA ASN A 642 -0.28 3.00 6.08
C ASN A 642 -0.35 1.75 6.95
N SER A 643 -0.36 0.56 6.38
CA SER A 643 -0.25 -0.69 7.13
C SER A 643 0.95 -0.66 8.07
N GLY A 644 0.73 -0.89 9.38
CA GLY A 644 1.75 -0.81 10.44
C GLY A 644 2.00 0.62 10.96
N SER A 645 1.32 1.63 10.42
CA SER A 645 1.41 3.00 10.95
C SER A 645 0.94 3.06 12.40
N PRO A 646 1.72 3.70 13.30
CA PRO A 646 1.28 3.94 14.66
C PRO A 646 0.04 4.84 14.68
N MET A 647 -0.90 4.49 15.56
CA MET A 647 -2.02 5.32 15.94
C MET A 647 -1.73 5.89 17.32
N PHE A 648 -1.66 7.23 17.42
CA PHE A 648 -1.31 7.94 18.64
C PHE A 648 -2.51 8.65 19.26
N ASP A 649 -2.55 8.73 20.58
CA ASP A 649 -3.48 9.58 21.31
C ASP A 649 -3.04 11.05 21.31
N GLY A 650 -3.85 11.94 21.90
CA GLY A 650 -3.54 13.37 22.01
C GLY A 650 -2.26 13.71 22.80
N LYS A 651 -1.71 12.77 23.55
CA LYS A 651 -0.47 12.88 24.29
C LYS A 651 0.74 12.31 23.53
N GLY A 652 0.54 11.84 22.29
CA GLY A 652 1.60 11.22 21.47
C GLY A 652 1.98 9.81 21.92
N ARG A 653 1.10 9.09 22.61
CA ARG A 653 1.33 7.71 23.05
C ARG A 653 0.65 6.72 22.08
N LEU A 654 1.33 5.62 21.82
CA LEU A 654 0.84 4.56 20.92
C LEU A 654 -0.39 3.86 21.54
N ILE A 655 -1.52 3.88 20.84
CA ILE A 655 -2.77 3.21 21.22
C ILE A 655 -3.14 2.06 20.28
N GLY A 656 -2.55 1.95 19.10
CA GLY A 656 -2.80 0.90 18.14
C GLY A 656 -1.92 1.00 16.91
N LEU A 657 -2.11 0.03 15.98
CA LEU A 657 -1.48 0.01 14.68
C LEU A 657 -2.57 -0.04 13.60
N ALA A 658 -2.54 0.89 12.68
CA ALA A 658 -3.43 0.87 11.52
C ALA A 658 -3.11 -0.35 10.64
N PHE A 659 -4.14 -1.06 10.15
CA PHE A 659 -3.90 -2.24 9.31
C PHE A 659 -4.87 -2.37 8.13
N ASP A 660 -6.05 -1.73 8.16
CA ASP A 660 -7.05 -1.84 7.11
C ASP A 660 -8.00 -0.63 7.11
N GLY A 661 -8.81 -0.52 6.08
CA GLY A 661 -9.98 0.35 6.02
C GLY A 661 -11.26 -0.46 6.06
N ASN A 662 -12.39 0.17 6.38
CA ASN A 662 -13.69 -0.47 6.22
C ASN A 662 -14.12 -0.47 4.75
N TRP A 663 -15.21 -1.20 4.42
CA TRP A 663 -15.71 -1.31 3.05
C TRP A 663 -15.99 0.04 2.39
N ASP A 664 -16.56 0.96 3.14
CA ASP A 664 -16.94 2.29 2.66
C ASP A 664 -15.73 3.24 2.48
N SER A 665 -14.53 2.84 2.91
CA SER A 665 -13.28 3.57 2.66
C SER A 665 -12.62 3.21 1.31
N LEU A 666 -13.15 2.26 0.55
CA LEU A 666 -12.51 1.76 -0.67
C LEU A 666 -12.45 2.78 -1.81
N SER A 667 -13.23 3.86 -1.76
CA SER A 667 -13.06 5.01 -2.65
C SER A 667 -12.06 6.05 -2.13
N SER A 668 -11.48 5.87 -0.95
CA SER A 668 -10.64 6.89 -0.31
C SER A 668 -9.38 7.23 -1.10
N ASP A 669 -8.91 6.36 -1.99
CA ASP A 669 -7.82 6.70 -2.90
C ASP A 669 -8.18 7.83 -3.87
N ILE A 670 -9.47 8.01 -4.17
CA ILE A 670 -9.99 9.03 -5.09
C ILE A 670 -10.78 10.11 -4.34
N ASN A 671 -11.52 9.72 -3.30
CA ASN A 671 -12.38 10.62 -2.51
C ASN A 671 -12.61 10.05 -1.11
N PHE A 672 -12.21 10.81 -0.09
CA PHE A 672 -12.43 10.42 1.30
C PHE A 672 -13.84 10.79 1.74
N ASP A 673 -14.64 9.79 2.13
CA ASP A 673 -15.96 10.01 2.72
C ASP A 673 -15.87 10.08 4.25
N ARG A 674 -15.86 11.27 4.81
CA ARG A 674 -15.72 11.52 6.26
C ARG A 674 -16.79 10.84 7.12
N LYS A 675 -17.97 10.60 6.56
CA LYS A 675 -19.07 9.98 7.29
C LYS A 675 -18.94 8.47 7.40
N LEU A 676 -18.44 7.85 6.35
CA LEU A 676 -18.42 6.40 6.19
C LEU A 676 -17.04 5.77 6.25
N ALA A 677 -16.01 6.44 5.72
CA ALA A 677 -14.65 5.91 5.70
C ALA A 677 -14.05 5.83 7.11
N ARG A 678 -13.49 4.67 7.46
CA ARG A 678 -12.82 4.44 8.75
C ARG A 678 -11.52 3.69 8.57
N CYS A 679 -10.52 4.15 9.30
CA CYS A 679 -9.29 3.39 9.58
C CYS A 679 -9.59 2.33 10.64
N ILE A 680 -9.11 1.11 10.43
CA ILE A 680 -9.20 0.02 11.40
C ILE A 680 -7.82 -0.18 12.01
N GLY A 681 -7.73 -0.05 13.34
CA GLY A 681 -6.51 -0.28 14.11
C GLY A 681 -6.62 -1.52 14.99
N VAL A 682 -5.53 -2.27 15.14
CA VAL A 682 -5.38 -3.27 16.20
C VAL A 682 -5.02 -2.57 17.51
N ASP A 683 -5.78 -2.86 18.57
CA ASP A 683 -5.55 -2.27 19.91
C ASP A 683 -4.20 -2.71 20.47
N ILE A 684 -3.38 -1.76 20.88
CA ILE A 684 -2.05 -2.06 21.41
C ILE A 684 -2.10 -2.95 22.68
N ARG A 685 -3.18 -2.86 23.46
CA ARG A 685 -3.38 -3.73 24.65
C ARG A 685 -3.58 -5.17 24.23
N PHE A 686 -4.25 -5.43 23.08
CA PHE A 686 -4.40 -6.77 22.54
C PHE A 686 -3.07 -7.33 22.02
N VAL A 687 -2.26 -6.49 21.37
CA VAL A 687 -0.89 -6.84 20.96
C VAL A 687 -0.07 -7.27 22.18
N LEU A 688 -0.02 -6.43 23.21
CA LEU A 688 0.73 -6.72 24.43
C LEU A 688 0.19 -7.92 25.21
N TYR A 689 -1.14 -8.13 25.21
CA TYR A 689 -1.79 -9.30 25.81
C TYR A 689 -1.31 -10.61 25.18
N LEU A 690 -1.27 -10.66 23.85
CA LEU A 690 -0.79 -11.85 23.13
C LEU A 690 0.72 -12.07 23.35
N MET A 691 1.50 -11.01 23.40
CA MET A 691 2.93 -11.09 23.73
C MET A 691 3.14 -11.63 25.15
N ASP A 692 2.31 -11.23 26.13
CA ASP A 692 2.37 -11.68 27.52
C ASP A 692 1.84 -13.12 27.67
N LYS A 693 0.57 -13.32 27.36
CA LYS A 693 -0.16 -14.54 27.74
C LYS A 693 0.07 -15.71 26.80
N TRP A 694 0.24 -15.45 25.51
CA TRP A 694 0.56 -16.49 24.54
C TRP A 694 2.07 -16.67 24.37
N GLY A 695 2.78 -15.57 24.15
CA GLY A 695 4.21 -15.60 23.81
C GLY A 695 5.13 -15.70 25.01
N HIS A 696 4.65 -15.41 26.23
CA HIS A 696 5.47 -15.31 27.45
C HIS A 696 6.70 -14.41 27.24
N ALA A 697 6.50 -13.28 26.53
CA ALA A 697 7.56 -12.41 26.04
C ALA A 697 7.97 -11.35 27.08
N ASP A 698 8.19 -11.75 28.33
CA ASP A 698 8.54 -10.87 29.45
C ASP A 698 9.73 -9.95 29.16
N ARG A 699 10.73 -10.43 28.40
CA ARG A 699 11.88 -9.64 27.97
C ARG A 699 11.46 -8.42 27.16
N LEU A 700 10.58 -8.62 26.20
CA LEU A 700 10.10 -7.56 25.31
C LEU A 700 9.18 -6.59 26.07
N LEU A 701 8.30 -7.11 26.93
CA LEU A 701 7.40 -6.27 27.73
C LEU A 701 8.16 -5.37 28.72
N LYS A 702 9.24 -5.89 29.34
CA LYS A 702 10.13 -5.09 30.18
C LYS A 702 10.88 -4.03 29.38
N GLU A 703 11.28 -4.34 28.14
CA GLU A 703 11.98 -3.42 27.27
C GLU A 703 11.07 -2.28 26.78
N ILE A 704 9.83 -2.59 26.38
CA ILE A 704 8.81 -1.64 25.95
C ILE A 704 8.36 -0.75 27.12
N ASN A 705 8.27 -1.32 28.32
CA ASN A 705 7.80 -0.66 29.56
C ASN A 705 6.48 0.12 29.33
N PRO A 706 5.37 -0.55 28.96
CA PRO A 706 4.12 0.12 28.63
C PRO A 706 3.49 0.78 29.86
N GLN A 707 2.96 2.01 29.68
CA GLN A 707 2.44 2.91 30.73
C GLN A 707 0.91 2.88 30.83
#